data_24c7e8d8c1f3a21c78c707107847f970
#
_entry.id   24c7e8d8c1f3a21c78c707107847f970
#
_cell.length_a   1.000
_cell.length_b   1.000
_cell.length_c   1.000
_cell.angle_alpha   90.00
_cell.angle_beta   90.00
_cell.angle_gamma   90.00
#
_symmetry.space_group_name_H-M   'P 1'
#
loop_
_entity.id
_entity.type
_entity.pdbx_description
1 polymer ?
#
loop_
_entity_poly.entity_id
_entity_poly.type
_entity_poly.pdbx_seq_one_letter_code
_entity_poly.pdbx_strand_id
1 'polypeptide(L)'
;MMKPHSEAILAVNPADLPLDELLNREWLLTNRRGGFAFSTLTCCNTRRYHGHLIGAARPPAARILGLANCLEKIVVEKDALEFSCFEFDRTLHPRGHEYLTSFYRDCGVHLEYELGVAHCTKSIYLHPTEDTVAVEYAFTNLARPFTFSLRPFAAMRDYHGLQNASAPLTAEVNKSRAVRILGPSAENLSLHLFSSTMDFESSGEWWYRFYYRIDAQRGQDCFEDLWSPGWYSCRIDHPSSIILWAALKDSAAEFVPPDLTDLIEMLRKHQQEICRPAFQRDPIQKALFLSADQFVVERTLHGRTAPTIVAGYPWFLDWGRDAFIALPGICLSTGQPETAAGVLQTFAEAVSEGMIPNRFDDYDGTPHYNSIDASLWFIRAAFRWLECTQDNSAFERNFLPVIQSILKYYQEGTRFGIHADSDGLITGGDAQTQLTWMDAKCGGVAFTPRHGKAVEINALWYNALCQTAAYLESKNSSQSELYQTLSKQVKQSFNQLFWNEQTECLNDCISPEGIADPSIRPNQIFAVCLPHSPLSANRQKRVVHLVRQELLTPYGLRTLGRKDSRYIGRYEGDVFHRDAAYHQGTVWPWLMGGFLEAFLKVNQNSPQARKRAAAMLSPLIYHFANQACLGSISEIFDGDPPHYPRGCPAQAWSVAEVLRIWLLLQQTSQ
;
A
#
# COMPACT_ATOMS: atom_id res chain seq x y z
N MET A 1 -20.56 -1.55 32.42
CA MET A 1 -20.66 -1.23 30.98
C MET A 1 -19.57 -0.22 30.69
N MET A 2 -18.46 -0.66 30.09
CA MET A 2 -17.42 0.24 29.61
C MET A 2 -18.02 1.10 28.49
N LYS A 3 -17.77 2.41 28.51
CA LYS A 3 -18.15 3.30 27.40
C LYS A 3 -17.41 2.79 26.16
N PRO A 4 -18.07 2.64 25.01
CA PRO A 4 -17.36 2.32 23.77
C PRO A 4 -16.26 3.36 23.59
N HIS A 5 -15.07 2.92 23.13
CA HIS A 5 -13.90 3.75 22.88
C HIS A 5 -14.27 4.89 21.93
N SER A 6 -14.58 6.05 22.49
CA SER A 6 -15.21 7.19 21.76
C SER A 6 -14.29 7.80 20.70
N GLU A 7 -13.01 7.45 20.71
CA GLU A 7 -11.99 7.94 19.77
C GLU A 7 -11.49 6.85 18.81
N ALA A 8 -11.96 5.60 18.94
CA ALA A 8 -11.54 4.52 18.08
C ALA A 8 -11.96 4.78 16.63
N ILE A 9 -11.00 4.62 15.71
CA ILE A 9 -11.20 4.69 14.26
C ILE A 9 -11.77 3.38 13.75
N LEU A 10 -11.29 2.27 14.31
CA LEU A 10 -11.70 0.90 14.02
C LEU A 10 -11.73 0.11 15.32
N ALA A 11 -12.72 -0.75 15.48
CA ALA A 11 -12.85 -1.63 16.64
C ALA A 11 -13.40 -3.00 16.18
N VAL A 12 -12.91 -4.06 16.80
CA VAL A 12 -13.32 -5.45 16.57
C VAL A 12 -13.54 -6.12 17.91
N ASN A 13 -14.60 -6.87 18.03
CA ASN A 13 -14.82 -7.78 19.15
C ASN A 13 -14.27 -9.17 18.78
N PRO A 14 -13.15 -9.61 19.34
CA PRO A 14 -12.55 -10.90 19.01
C PRO A 14 -13.45 -12.11 19.32
N ALA A 15 -14.33 -12.01 20.29
CA ALA A 15 -15.27 -13.08 20.66
C ALA A 15 -16.27 -13.42 19.55
N ASP A 16 -16.50 -12.49 18.61
CA ASP A 16 -17.42 -12.69 17.49
C ASP A 16 -16.73 -13.39 16.29
N LEU A 17 -15.44 -13.71 16.39
CA LEU A 17 -14.64 -14.20 15.28
C LEU A 17 -14.02 -15.57 15.58
N PRO A 18 -14.04 -16.49 14.60
CA PRO A 18 -13.25 -17.71 14.70
C PRO A 18 -11.74 -17.39 14.66
N LEU A 19 -10.93 -18.28 15.23
CA LEU A 19 -9.48 -18.11 15.31
C LEU A 19 -8.81 -17.81 13.96
N ASP A 20 -9.22 -18.47 12.89
CA ASP A 20 -8.66 -18.24 11.56
C ASP A 20 -8.92 -16.81 11.06
N GLU A 21 -10.07 -16.22 11.39
CA GLU A 21 -10.33 -14.80 11.09
C GLU A 21 -9.45 -13.87 11.92
N LEU A 22 -9.22 -14.17 13.19
CA LEU A 22 -8.30 -13.38 14.04
C LEU A 22 -6.85 -13.43 13.54
N LEU A 23 -6.42 -14.56 12.96
CA LEU A 23 -5.08 -14.76 12.39
C LEU A 23 -4.95 -14.23 10.96
N ASN A 24 -6.06 -13.96 10.25
CA ASN A 24 -6.07 -13.43 8.89
C ASN A 24 -6.39 -11.93 8.83
N ARG A 25 -6.93 -11.34 9.91
CA ARG A 25 -7.09 -9.89 10.00
C ARG A 25 -5.84 -9.29 10.58
N GLU A 26 -5.37 -8.25 9.93
CA GLU A 26 -4.08 -7.62 10.19
C GLU A 26 -4.28 -6.13 10.53
N TRP A 27 -3.31 -5.55 11.21
CA TRP A 27 -3.22 -4.11 11.49
C TRP A 27 -1.85 -3.58 11.08
N LEU A 28 -1.79 -2.33 10.68
CA LEU A 28 -0.59 -1.67 10.18
C LEU A 28 -0.44 -0.28 10.79
N LEU A 29 0.75 0.04 11.33
CA LEU A 29 1.20 1.38 11.67
C LEU A 29 2.43 1.69 10.81
N THR A 30 2.55 2.91 10.31
CA THR A 30 3.66 3.35 9.45
C THR A 30 4.25 4.67 9.91
N ASN A 31 5.50 4.93 9.52
CA ASN A 31 6.17 6.21 9.74
C ASN A 31 6.64 6.86 8.44
N ARG A 32 7.07 8.12 8.52
CA ARG A 32 7.56 8.90 7.36
C ARG A 32 8.86 8.36 6.76
N ARG A 33 9.57 7.49 7.46
CA ARG A 33 10.80 6.86 6.96
C ARG A 33 10.53 5.61 6.11
N GLY A 34 9.27 5.14 6.04
CA GLY A 34 8.91 3.86 5.42
C GLY A 34 9.06 2.65 6.36
N GLY A 35 9.40 2.91 7.64
CA GLY A 35 9.30 1.91 8.71
C GLY A 35 7.85 1.63 9.08
N PHE A 36 7.60 0.48 9.70
CA PHE A 36 6.26 0.06 10.06
C PHE A 36 6.24 -0.95 11.22
N ALA A 37 5.08 -1.06 11.87
CA ALA A 37 4.70 -2.18 12.73
C ALA A 37 3.48 -2.86 12.11
N PHE A 38 3.50 -4.18 12.03
CA PHE A 38 2.50 -4.94 11.29
C PHE A 38 2.30 -6.32 11.92
N SER A 39 1.06 -6.70 12.25
CA SER A 39 0.75 -8.02 12.78
C SER A 39 -0.74 -8.34 12.63
N THR A 40 -1.14 -9.52 13.15
CA THR A 40 -2.55 -9.95 13.23
C THR A 40 -3.25 -9.36 14.45
N LEU A 41 -4.57 -9.53 14.55
CA LEU A 41 -5.36 -9.12 15.72
C LEU A 41 -4.92 -9.81 17.02
N THR A 42 -4.24 -10.96 16.91
CA THR A 42 -3.70 -11.70 18.06
C THR A 42 -2.21 -11.41 18.30
N CYS A 43 -1.60 -10.52 17.52
CA CYS A 43 -0.14 -10.35 17.45
C CYS A 43 0.63 -11.63 17.09
N CYS A 44 -0.01 -12.67 16.56
CA CYS A 44 0.64 -13.84 15.99
C CYS A 44 1.27 -13.48 14.64
N ASN A 45 2.54 -13.76 14.44
CA ASN A 45 3.21 -13.55 13.17
C ASN A 45 2.81 -14.65 12.19
N THR A 46 2.07 -14.30 11.13
CA THR A 46 1.61 -15.21 10.07
C THR A 46 2.35 -15.00 8.75
N ARG A 47 3.22 -13.98 8.68
CA ARG A 47 4.07 -13.59 7.54
C ARG A 47 5.47 -13.25 8.03
N ARG A 48 6.50 -13.43 7.17
CA ARG A 48 7.87 -12.93 7.44
C ARG A 48 7.94 -11.42 7.66
N TYR A 49 6.95 -10.69 7.21
CA TYR A 49 6.84 -9.23 7.30
C TYR A 49 6.13 -8.75 8.56
N HIS A 50 5.66 -9.66 9.42
CA HIS A 50 5.10 -9.27 10.71
C HIS A 50 6.20 -8.97 11.71
N GLY A 51 6.04 -7.86 12.43
CA GLY A 51 6.92 -7.43 13.50
C GLY A 51 6.40 -6.19 14.19
N HIS A 52 6.85 -5.98 15.44
CA HIS A 52 6.52 -4.78 16.18
C HIS A 52 7.38 -3.59 15.74
N LEU A 53 8.55 -3.84 15.11
CA LEU A 53 9.39 -2.79 14.53
C LEU A 53 10.15 -3.29 13.30
N ILE A 54 9.78 -2.76 12.16
CA ILE A 54 10.54 -2.82 10.92
C ILE A 54 10.98 -1.38 10.60
N GLY A 55 12.29 -1.13 10.49
CA GLY A 55 12.83 0.19 10.19
C GLY A 55 13.48 0.25 8.82
N ALA A 56 13.69 1.45 8.29
CA ALA A 56 14.32 1.69 7.01
C ALA A 56 15.73 2.26 7.20
N ALA A 57 16.74 1.47 6.90
CA ALA A 57 18.14 1.89 6.99
C ALA A 57 18.46 3.05 6.04
N ARG A 58 17.87 3.02 4.85
CA ARG A 58 17.94 4.09 3.83
C ARG A 58 16.52 4.48 3.40
N PRO A 59 15.85 5.37 4.13
CA PRO A 59 14.44 5.70 3.90
C PRO A 59 14.08 5.99 2.43
N PRO A 60 13.00 5.38 1.91
CA PRO A 60 12.12 4.39 2.54
C PRO A 60 12.58 2.93 2.32
N ALA A 61 13.78 2.72 1.85
CA ALA A 61 14.38 1.46 1.37
C ALA A 61 15.27 0.78 2.43
N ALA A 62 15.85 -0.39 2.07
CA ALA A 62 16.71 -1.22 2.92
C ALA A 62 16.06 -1.51 4.28
N ARG A 63 14.88 -2.11 4.26
CA ARG A 63 14.09 -2.37 5.48
C ARG A 63 14.64 -3.55 6.27
N ILE A 64 14.75 -3.36 7.58
CA ILE A 64 15.27 -4.35 8.55
C ILE A 64 14.17 -4.67 9.55
N LEU A 65 13.87 -5.95 9.74
CA LEU A 65 13.06 -6.41 10.86
C LEU A 65 13.93 -6.45 12.11
N GLY A 66 13.67 -5.56 13.06
CA GLY A 66 14.37 -5.47 14.35
C GLY A 66 13.65 -6.29 15.43
N LEU A 67 12.54 -5.78 15.96
CA LEU A 67 11.71 -6.46 16.97
C LEU A 67 10.60 -7.25 16.30
N ALA A 68 10.73 -8.57 16.29
CA ALA A 68 9.74 -9.45 15.65
C ALA A 68 8.48 -9.59 16.51
N ASN A 69 8.61 -9.86 17.81
CA ASN A 69 7.48 -10.05 18.72
C ASN A 69 7.98 -10.07 20.17
N CYS A 70 7.06 -10.26 21.13
CA CYS A 70 7.36 -10.46 22.55
C CYS A 70 6.58 -11.65 23.10
N LEU A 71 7.17 -12.40 24.02
CA LEU A 71 6.46 -13.37 24.85
C LEU A 71 6.09 -12.68 26.17
N GLU A 72 4.81 -12.57 26.43
CA GLU A 72 4.24 -12.00 27.65
C GLU A 72 3.87 -13.10 28.64
N LYS A 73 4.33 -12.94 29.90
CA LYS A 73 4.14 -13.92 30.97
C LYS A 73 3.81 -13.24 32.28
N ILE A 74 2.81 -13.75 32.97
CA ILE A 74 2.46 -13.40 34.35
C ILE A 74 2.78 -14.59 35.23
N VAL A 75 3.42 -14.34 36.39
CA VAL A 75 3.68 -15.37 37.40
C VAL A 75 3.01 -14.95 38.70
N VAL A 76 2.13 -15.80 39.21
CA VAL A 76 1.43 -15.66 40.48
C VAL A 76 1.82 -16.84 41.33
N GLU A 77 2.61 -16.60 42.40
CA GLU A 77 3.18 -17.64 43.25
C GLU A 77 4.00 -18.68 42.46
N LYS A 78 3.40 -19.83 42.10
CA LYS A 78 4.00 -20.89 41.27
C LYS A 78 3.34 -21.07 39.92
N ASP A 79 2.21 -20.43 39.69
CA ASP A 79 1.45 -20.56 38.46
C ASP A 79 1.91 -19.51 37.47
N ALA A 80 2.18 -19.94 36.24
CA ALA A 80 2.57 -19.08 35.13
C ALA A 80 1.47 -19.07 34.06
N LEU A 81 1.12 -17.87 33.60
CA LEU A 81 0.20 -17.64 32.49
C LEU A 81 0.92 -16.87 31.39
N GLU A 82 0.99 -17.44 30.20
CA GLU A 82 1.51 -16.81 29.00
C GLU A 82 0.35 -16.41 28.09
N PHE A 83 0.32 -15.12 27.66
CA PHE A 83 -0.80 -14.57 26.89
C PHE A 83 -0.41 -14.00 25.53
N SER A 84 0.78 -14.37 25.04
CA SER A 84 1.18 -14.18 23.64
C SER A 84 0.53 -15.21 22.73
N CYS A 85 0.69 -15.06 21.43
CA CYS A 85 0.21 -16.01 20.43
C CYS A 85 1.29 -16.24 19.37
N PHE A 86 1.81 -17.48 19.30
CA PHE A 86 2.77 -17.90 18.27
C PHE A 86 2.28 -19.16 17.57
N GLU A 87 2.60 -19.30 16.30
CA GLU A 87 2.34 -20.51 15.55
C GLU A 87 3.66 -21.26 15.28
N PHE A 88 3.69 -22.50 15.64
CA PHE A 88 4.72 -23.48 15.30
C PHE A 88 4.07 -24.57 14.46
N ASP A 89 4.80 -25.36 13.72
CA ASP A 89 4.27 -26.37 12.80
C ASP A 89 2.98 -27.03 13.33
N ARG A 90 1.82 -26.51 12.88
CA ARG A 90 0.43 -26.93 13.24
C ARG A 90 0.05 -26.76 14.72
N THR A 91 0.82 -26.04 15.50
CA THR A 91 0.55 -25.82 16.93
C THR A 91 0.59 -24.35 17.25
N LEU A 92 -0.47 -23.85 17.93
CA LEU A 92 -0.51 -22.50 18.48
C LEU A 92 -0.11 -22.59 19.96
N HIS A 93 0.99 -21.91 20.31
CA HIS A 93 1.45 -21.84 21.69
C HIS A 93 2.35 -20.60 21.91
N PRO A 94 2.13 -19.80 22.98
CA PRO A 94 0.94 -19.83 23.86
C PRO A 94 -0.37 -19.50 23.10
N ARG A 95 -1.49 -19.67 23.78
CA ARG A 95 -2.84 -19.44 23.22
C ARG A 95 -3.45 -18.15 23.77
N GLY A 96 -2.70 -17.06 23.77
CA GLY A 96 -3.10 -15.77 24.34
C GLY A 96 -4.38 -15.17 23.73
N HIS A 97 -4.75 -15.59 22.52
CA HIS A 97 -6.01 -15.19 21.89
C HIS A 97 -7.25 -15.59 22.70
N GLU A 98 -7.16 -16.59 23.58
CA GLU A 98 -8.27 -17.03 24.45
C GLU A 98 -8.58 -16.01 25.56
N TYR A 99 -7.65 -15.11 25.87
CA TYR A 99 -7.81 -14.04 26.85
C TYR A 99 -8.16 -12.69 26.19
N LEU A 100 -8.08 -12.59 24.85
CA LEU A 100 -8.31 -11.36 24.09
C LEU A 100 -9.79 -11.02 24.04
N THR A 101 -10.18 -9.86 24.57
CA THR A 101 -11.58 -9.42 24.69
C THR A 101 -11.93 -8.26 23.78
N SER A 102 -10.96 -7.44 23.38
CA SER A 102 -11.18 -6.28 22.52
C SER A 102 -9.96 -5.95 21.69
N PHE A 103 -10.19 -5.49 20.47
CA PHE A 103 -9.18 -4.87 19.61
C PHE A 103 -9.72 -3.53 19.11
N TYR A 104 -8.93 -2.47 19.22
CA TYR A 104 -9.27 -1.20 18.60
C TYR A 104 -8.02 -0.44 18.16
N ARG A 105 -8.22 0.52 17.28
CA ARG A 105 -7.21 1.41 16.74
C ARG A 105 -7.63 2.86 16.87
N ASP A 106 -6.73 3.68 17.38
CA ASP A 106 -6.79 5.15 17.35
C ASP A 106 -5.49 5.70 16.72
N CYS A 107 -4.66 6.43 17.46
CA CYS A 107 -3.29 6.80 17.05
C CYS A 107 -2.28 5.65 17.28
N GLY A 108 -2.66 4.62 17.98
CA GLY A 108 -1.96 3.36 18.18
C GLY A 108 -2.86 2.16 17.89
N VAL A 109 -2.39 0.98 18.24
CA VAL A 109 -3.14 -0.28 18.20
C VAL A 109 -3.26 -0.81 19.62
N HIS A 110 -4.45 -1.24 20.01
CA HIS A 110 -4.78 -1.66 21.36
C HIS A 110 -5.43 -3.02 21.40
N LEU A 111 -4.95 -3.90 22.27
CA LEU A 111 -5.46 -5.23 22.54
C LEU A 111 -5.79 -5.33 24.03
N GLU A 112 -7.02 -5.66 24.38
CA GLU A 112 -7.45 -5.82 25.77
C GLU A 112 -7.58 -7.30 26.12
N TYR A 113 -6.98 -7.68 27.24
CA TYR A 113 -6.95 -9.04 27.73
C TYR A 113 -7.56 -9.13 29.12
N GLU A 114 -8.39 -10.17 29.35
CA GLU A 114 -8.89 -10.55 30.65
C GLU A 114 -8.11 -11.75 31.17
N LEU A 115 -7.19 -11.53 32.10
CA LEU A 115 -6.20 -12.53 32.53
C LEU A 115 -6.60 -13.24 33.84
N GLY A 116 -7.77 -12.96 34.37
CA GLY A 116 -8.26 -13.50 35.65
C GLY A 116 -7.61 -12.89 36.88
N VAL A 117 -6.34 -12.53 36.82
CA VAL A 117 -5.61 -11.83 37.92
C VAL A 117 -5.56 -10.32 37.70
N ALA A 118 -5.74 -9.86 36.51
CA ALA A 118 -5.79 -8.46 36.10
C ALA A 118 -6.41 -8.31 34.71
N HIS A 119 -6.90 -7.13 34.42
CA HIS A 119 -7.17 -6.68 33.05
C HIS A 119 -5.88 -6.04 32.51
N CYS A 120 -5.47 -6.40 31.28
CA CYS A 120 -4.29 -5.85 30.62
C CYS A 120 -4.68 -5.22 29.29
N THR A 121 -4.28 -3.96 29.07
CA THR A 121 -4.32 -3.33 27.74
C THR A 121 -2.90 -3.27 27.19
N LYS A 122 -2.61 -4.01 26.10
CA LYS A 122 -1.38 -3.91 25.32
C LYS A 122 -1.59 -2.86 24.25
N SER A 123 -0.77 -1.79 24.26
CA SER A 123 -0.82 -0.70 23.29
C SER A 123 0.50 -0.61 22.53
N ILE A 124 0.41 -0.41 21.21
CA ILE A 124 1.59 -0.30 20.33
C ILE A 124 1.53 1.05 19.62
N TYR A 125 2.58 1.87 19.79
CA TYR A 125 2.71 3.19 19.18
C TYR A 125 4.01 3.27 18.39
N LEU A 126 3.94 3.62 17.11
CA LEU A 126 5.09 3.82 16.25
C LEU A 126 5.40 5.31 16.12
N HIS A 127 6.66 5.69 16.34
CA HIS A 127 7.09 7.09 16.21
C HIS A 127 6.95 7.56 14.76
N PRO A 128 6.37 8.76 14.50
CA PRO A 128 5.99 9.17 13.14
C PRO A 128 7.20 9.47 12.23
N THR A 129 8.37 9.79 12.78
CA THR A 129 9.56 10.18 12.02
C THR A 129 10.84 9.43 12.40
N GLU A 130 10.75 8.47 13.32
CA GLU A 130 11.87 7.61 13.73
C GLU A 130 11.46 6.13 13.66
N ASP A 131 12.44 5.25 13.49
CA ASP A 131 12.22 3.81 13.58
C ASP A 131 12.25 3.37 15.06
N THR A 132 11.27 3.85 15.82
CA THR A 132 11.11 3.67 17.26
C THR A 132 9.66 3.27 17.58
N VAL A 133 9.47 2.26 18.40
CA VAL A 133 8.16 1.77 18.85
C VAL A 133 8.10 1.72 20.37
N ALA A 134 6.95 2.11 20.94
CA ALA A 134 6.58 1.84 22.32
C ALA A 134 5.57 0.68 22.34
N VAL A 135 5.84 -0.33 23.16
CA VAL A 135 4.89 -1.38 23.51
C VAL A 135 4.55 -1.21 24.99
N GLU A 136 3.36 -0.71 25.26
CA GLU A 136 2.85 -0.43 26.61
C GLU A 136 1.94 -1.56 27.07
N TYR A 137 2.05 -1.92 28.34
CA TYR A 137 1.18 -2.87 29.05
C TYR A 137 0.59 -2.17 30.27
N ALA A 138 -0.68 -1.76 30.17
CA ALA A 138 -1.41 -1.14 31.25
C ALA A 138 -2.24 -2.18 32.01
N PHE A 139 -1.85 -2.45 33.26
CA PHE A 139 -2.55 -3.39 34.14
C PHE A 139 -3.52 -2.66 35.06
N THR A 140 -4.76 -3.12 35.09
CA THR A 140 -5.85 -2.60 35.94
C THR A 140 -6.64 -3.76 36.56
N ASN A 141 -7.54 -3.46 37.49
CA ASN A 141 -8.41 -4.44 38.15
C ASN A 141 -7.63 -5.63 38.76
N LEU A 142 -6.51 -5.35 39.44
CA LEU A 142 -5.68 -6.39 40.02
C LEU A 142 -6.42 -7.13 41.15
N ALA A 143 -6.58 -8.46 41.00
CA ALA A 143 -7.11 -9.33 42.05
C ALA A 143 -6.05 -9.64 43.12
N ARG A 144 -4.77 -9.74 42.73
CA ARG A 144 -3.60 -9.98 43.60
C ARG A 144 -2.31 -9.55 42.89
N PRO A 145 -1.23 -9.29 43.65
CA PRO A 145 0.09 -9.01 43.08
C PRO A 145 0.65 -10.18 42.28
N PHE A 146 1.41 -9.85 41.21
CA PHE A 146 2.07 -10.83 40.34
C PHE A 146 3.41 -10.28 39.81
N THR A 147 4.24 -11.16 39.24
CA THR A 147 5.41 -10.76 38.47
C THR A 147 5.03 -10.75 36.99
N PHE A 148 5.19 -9.63 36.32
CA PHE A 148 5.10 -9.53 34.85
C PHE A 148 6.49 -9.74 34.26
N SER A 149 6.60 -10.59 33.25
CA SER A 149 7.84 -10.88 32.53
C SER A 149 7.62 -10.80 31.03
N LEU A 150 8.58 -10.21 30.35
CA LEU A 150 8.55 -9.98 28.91
C LEU A 150 9.82 -10.47 28.26
N ARG A 151 9.72 -11.35 27.26
CA ARG A 151 10.84 -11.84 26.45
C ARG A 151 10.72 -11.28 25.03
N PRO A 152 11.54 -10.29 24.64
CA PRO A 152 11.56 -9.77 23.27
C PRO A 152 12.28 -10.74 22.34
N PHE A 153 11.78 -10.88 21.11
CA PHE A 153 12.40 -11.64 20.01
C PHE A 153 12.93 -10.68 18.95
N ALA A 154 14.24 -10.77 18.70
CA ALA A 154 14.94 -9.99 17.70
C ALA A 154 15.21 -10.83 16.45
N ALA A 155 15.10 -10.21 15.29
CA ALA A 155 15.45 -10.82 14.01
C ALA A 155 16.72 -10.18 13.42
N MET A 156 16.82 -8.86 13.35
CA MET A 156 17.95 -8.10 12.77
C MET A 156 18.33 -8.57 11.37
N ARG A 157 17.34 -8.79 10.52
CA ARG A 157 17.48 -9.30 9.16
C ARG A 157 16.81 -8.41 8.12
N ASP A 158 17.20 -8.56 6.87
CA ASP A 158 16.42 -8.04 5.75
C ASP A 158 14.97 -8.53 5.84
N TYR A 159 14.01 -7.65 5.60
CA TYR A 159 12.59 -7.97 5.81
C TYR A 159 12.03 -8.98 4.79
N HIS A 160 12.68 -9.15 3.62
CA HIS A 160 12.34 -10.19 2.63
C HIS A 160 12.90 -11.58 2.99
N GLY A 161 13.96 -11.62 3.80
CA GLY A 161 14.61 -12.85 4.22
C GLY A 161 13.89 -13.56 5.37
N LEU A 162 14.43 -14.70 5.73
CA LEU A 162 14.17 -15.43 6.97
C LEU A 162 15.52 -15.77 7.60
N GLN A 163 15.57 -15.86 8.92
CA GLN A 163 16.80 -16.28 9.62
C GLN A 163 16.66 -17.64 10.28
N ASN A 164 17.78 -18.21 10.65
CA ASN A 164 17.87 -19.40 11.48
C ASN A 164 18.90 -19.20 12.60
N ALA A 165 19.00 -20.16 13.51
CA ALA A 165 19.83 -20.09 14.69
C ALA A 165 21.35 -19.99 14.43
N SER A 166 21.80 -19.97 13.17
CA SER A 166 23.20 -19.70 12.81
C SER A 166 23.52 -18.21 12.66
N ALA A 167 22.51 -17.33 12.69
CA ALA A 167 22.73 -15.89 12.60
C ALA A 167 23.55 -15.37 13.81
N PRO A 168 24.61 -14.57 13.58
CA PRO A 168 25.50 -14.10 14.63
C PRO A 168 24.88 -12.91 15.41
N LEU A 169 23.82 -13.17 16.18
CA LEU A 169 23.20 -12.16 17.03
C LEU A 169 23.93 -12.11 18.38
N THR A 170 24.22 -10.89 18.83
CA THR A 170 24.82 -10.64 20.15
C THR A 170 24.10 -9.50 20.86
N ALA A 171 24.13 -9.50 22.20
CA ALA A 171 23.58 -8.43 23.00
C ALA A 171 24.63 -7.81 23.92
N GLU A 172 24.62 -6.50 24.00
CA GLU A 172 25.37 -5.72 24.96
C GLU A 172 24.38 -5.06 25.93
N VAL A 173 24.62 -5.26 27.22
CA VAL A 173 23.79 -4.70 28.31
C VAL A 173 24.54 -3.56 28.95
N ASN A 174 23.96 -2.38 28.98
CA ASN A 174 24.56 -1.26 29.70
C ASN A 174 24.01 -1.15 31.15
N LYS A 175 24.64 -0.29 31.95
CA LYS A 175 24.28 -0.08 33.38
C LYS A 175 22.86 0.48 33.56
N SER A 176 22.24 1.02 32.51
CA SER A 176 20.93 1.66 32.57
C SER A 176 19.77 0.76 32.10
N ARG A 177 19.92 -0.57 32.13
CA ARG A 177 18.91 -1.55 31.69
C ARG A 177 18.61 -1.51 30.18
N ALA A 178 19.39 -0.76 29.39
CA ALA A 178 19.29 -0.77 27.96
C ALA A 178 20.07 -1.96 27.39
N VAL A 179 19.46 -2.64 26.44
CA VAL A 179 20.03 -3.77 25.71
C VAL A 179 20.20 -3.36 24.26
N ARG A 180 21.42 -3.47 23.74
CA ARG A 180 21.73 -3.24 22.34
C ARG A 180 21.99 -4.58 21.68
N ILE A 181 21.22 -4.90 20.64
CA ILE A 181 21.34 -6.14 19.87
C ILE A 181 22.01 -5.82 18.55
N LEU A 182 23.11 -6.50 18.29
CA LEU A 182 23.88 -6.44 17.05
C LEU A 182 23.55 -7.68 16.22
N GLY A 183 23.44 -7.51 14.89
CA GLY A 183 23.15 -8.59 13.96
C GLY A 183 23.90 -8.42 12.65
N PRO A 184 23.78 -9.39 11.74
CA PRO A 184 24.48 -9.40 10.46
C PRO A 184 23.94 -8.37 9.45
N SER A 185 22.98 -7.55 9.82
CA SER A 185 22.45 -6.54 8.90
C SER A 185 23.55 -5.56 8.48
N ALA A 186 23.69 -5.37 7.17
CA ALA A 186 24.81 -4.68 6.54
C ALA A 186 24.93 -3.18 6.82
N GLU A 187 24.02 -2.57 7.57
CA GLU A 187 23.82 -1.12 7.55
C GLU A 187 24.27 -0.43 8.84
N ASN A 188 25.13 -1.05 9.64
CA ASN A 188 25.57 -0.53 10.97
C ASN A 188 24.41 -0.22 11.92
N LEU A 189 23.24 -0.82 11.71
CA LEU A 189 22.10 -0.67 12.59
C LEU A 189 22.13 -1.67 13.73
N SER A 190 21.66 -1.26 14.89
CA SER A 190 21.40 -2.11 16.04
C SER A 190 19.97 -1.89 16.56
N LEU A 191 19.41 -2.95 17.16
CA LEU A 191 18.15 -2.84 17.88
C LEU A 191 18.44 -2.48 19.33
N HIS A 192 17.92 -1.34 19.76
CA HIS A 192 17.98 -0.89 21.14
C HIS A 192 16.68 -1.20 21.84
N LEU A 193 16.75 -1.91 22.98
CA LEU A 193 15.62 -2.20 23.86
C LEU A 193 15.82 -1.48 25.19
N PHE A 194 14.75 -0.89 25.72
CA PHE A 194 14.81 -0.17 27.00
C PHE A 194 13.47 -0.23 27.73
N SER A 195 13.54 -0.39 29.06
CA SER A 195 12.41 -0.15 29.96
C SER A 195 12.91 0.57 31.21
N SER A 196 12.18 1.60 31.63
CA SER A 196 12.51 2.33 32.86
C SER A 196 12.05 1.61 34.13
N THR A 197 11.11 0.68 34.03
CA THR A 197 10.40 0.06 35.13
C THR A 197 10.72 -1.44 35.31
N MET A 198 11.27 -2.10 34.32
CA MET A 198 11.62 -3.52 34.36
C MET A 198 13.11 -3.72 34.54
N ASP A 199 13.49 -4.73 35.30
CA ASP A 199 14.86 -5.22 35.38
C ASP A 199 15.13 -6.20 34.26
N PHE A 200 16.34 -6.17 33.67
CA PHE A 200 16.74 -7.07 32.61
C PHE A 200 17.68 -8.15 33.11
N GLU A 201 17.34 -9.41 32.80
CA GLU A 201 18.16 -10.59 33.03
C GLU A 201 18.61 -11.18 31.70
N SER A 202 19.95 -11.23 31.49
CA SER A 202 20.53 -11.78 30.27
C SER A 202 20.43 -13.31 30.26
N SER A 203 19.72 -13.85 29.31
CA SER A 203 19.59 -15.30 29.06
C SER A 203 19.32 -15.53 27.56
N GLY A 204 20.40 -15.31 26.76
CA GLY A 204 20.32 -15.45 25.31
C GLY A 204 19.84 -16.84 24.86
N GLU A 205 18.78 -16.90 24.09
CA GLU A 205 18.15 -18.17 23.69
C GLU A 205 17.54 -18.07 22.30
N TRP A 206 17.67 -19.13 21.53
CA TRP A 206 16.98 -19.32 20.26
C TRP A 206 15.70 -20.10 20.47
N TRP A 207 14.61 -19.58 19.86
CA TRP A 207 13.36 -20.30 19.69
C TRP A 207 13.24 -20.71 18.24
N TYR A 208 12.81 -21.96 18.00
CA TYR A 208 12.96 -22.61 16.71
C TYR A 208 11.61 -22.77 16.01
N ARG A 209 11.63 -22.63 14.69
CA ARG A 209 10.55 -23.02 13.78
C ARG A 209 9.23 -22.28 14.03
N PHE A 210 9.28 -20.96 14.23
CA PHE A 210 8.08 -20.14 14.07
C PHE A 210 7.54 -20.36 12.67
N TYR A 211 6.23 -20.59 12.54
CA TYR A 211 5.58 -20.96 11.30
C TYR A 211 4.74 -19.80 10.76
N TYR A 212 5.00 -19.40 9.52
CA TYR A 212 4.30 -18.31 8.84
C TYR A 212 3.31 -18.88 7.83
N ARG A 213 2.06 -19.11 8.26
CA ARG A 213 1.01 -19.79 7.49
C ARG A 213 0.70 -19.12 6.15
N ILE A 214 0.78 -17.77 6.05
CA ILE A 214 0.50 -17.04 4.81
C ILE A 214 1.64 -17.23 3.81
N ASP A 215 2.89 -17.25 4.26
CA ASP A 215 4.03 -17.54 3.38
C ASP A 215 3.97 -18.99 2.86
N ALA A 216 3.59 -19.95 3.71
CA ALA A 216 3.36 -21.34 3.31
C ALA A 216 2.23 -21.47 2.26
N GLN A 217 1.10 -20.77 2.43
CA GLN A 217 0.01 -20.73 1.44
C GLN A 217 0.44 -20.14 0.10
N ARG A 218 1.48 -19.30 0.10
CA ARG A 218 2.07 -18.70 -1.08
C ARG A 218 3.19 -19.56 -1.70
N GLY A 219 3.44 -20.78 -1.17
CA GLY A 219 4.50 -21.67 -1.64
C GLY A 219 5.90 -21.11 -1.40
N GLN A 220 6.08 -20.32 -0.34
CA GLN A 220 7.37 -19.74 0.05
C GLN A 220 7.92 -20.42 1.29
N ASP A 221 9.22 -20.25 1.56
CA ASP A 221 9.80 -20.63 2.85
C ASP A 221 9.03 -19.94 3.98
N CYS A 222 8.72 -20.71 5.04
CA CYS A 222 7.75 -20.30 6.04
C CYS A 222 8.17 -20.60 7.49
N PHE A 223 9.38 -21.07 7.71
CA PHE A 223 9.90 -21.33 9.05
C PHE A 223 11.06 -20.39 9.38
N GLU A 224 11.02 -19.80 10.56
CA GLU A 224 12.03 -18.90 11.07
C GLU A 224 12.43 -19.28 12.49
N ASP A 225 13.71 -19.10 12.83
CA ASP A 225 14.18 -19.12 14.21
C ASP A 225 14.35 -17.68 14.69
N LEU A 226 13.88 -17.37 15.90
CA LEU A 226 13.99 -16.06 16.50
C LEU A 226 14.84 -16.11 17.76
N TRP A 227 15.67 -15.10 17.94
CA TRP A 227 16.56 -14.99 19.08
C TRP A 227 16.04 -14.01 20.11
N SER A 228 16.24 -14.33 21.41
CA SER A 228 15.94 -13.44 22.50
C SER A 228 17.20 -13.16 23.32
N PRO A 229 17.47 -11.90 23.72
CA PRO A 229 18.61 -11.58 24.59
C PRO A 229 18.38 -11.98 26.06
N GLY A 230 17.12 -12.17 26.48
CA GLY A 230 16.77 -12.44 27.86
C GLY A 230 15.39 -11.98 28.26
N TRP A 231 15.18 -11.74 29.53
CA TRP A 231 13.91 -11.34 30.11
C TRP A 231 13.96 -9.94 30.72
N TYR A 232 12.92 -9.17 30.47
CA TYR A 232 12.56 -8.02 31.29
C TYR A 232 11.49 -8.44 32.29
N SER A 233 11.61 -8.04 33.57
CA SER A 233 10.62 -8.39 34.59
C SER A 233 10.43 -7.30 35.64
N CYS A 234 9.22 -7.20 36.17
CA CYS A 234 8.89 -6.35 37.29
C CYS A 234 7.74 -6.92 38.10
N ARG A 235 7.63 -6.48 39.37
CA ARG A 235 6.47 -6.81 40.22
C ARG A 235 5.36 -5.81 40.04
N ILE A 236 4.14 -6.30 39.86
CA ILE A 236 2.92 -5.51 39.74
C ILE A 236 2.07 -5.77 41.00
N ASP A 237 1.92 -4.78 41.84
CA ASP A 237 1.15 -4.83 43.11
C ASP A 237 0.07 -3.73 43.20
N HIS A 238 0.05 -2.82 42.26
CA HIS A 238 -0.96 -1.78 42.05
C HIS A 238 -1.18 -1.52 40.55
N PRO A 239 -2.28 -0.89 40.14
CA PRO A 239 -2.50 -0.50 38.73
C PRO A 239 -1.31 0.28 38.19
N SER A 240 -0.72 -0.21 37.10
CA SER A 240 0.57 0.28 36.58
C SER A 240 0.62 0.19 35.05
N SER A 241 1.37 1.09 34.45
CA SER A 241 1.74 1.02 33.03
C SER A 241 3.23 0.71 32.90
N ILE A 242 3.55 -0.29 32.11
CA ILE A 242 4.90 -0.79 31.83
C ILE A 242 5.19 -0.60 30.36
N ILE A 243 6.32 -0.02 30.01
CA ILE A 243 6.68 0.27 28.62
C ILE A 243 7.97 -0.44 28.25
N LEU A 244 7.94 -1.18 27.14
CA LEU A 244 9.13 -1.60 26.40
C LEU A 244 9.29 -0.67 25.19
N TRP A 245 10.39 0.05 25.15
CA TRP A 245 10.84 0.78 23.98
C TRP A 245 11.74 -0.09 23.11
N ALA A 246 11.55 -0.01 21.79
CA ALA A 246 12.47 -0.58 20.82
C ALA A 246 12.77 0.42 19.72
N ALA A 247 14.05 0.55 19.33
CA ALA A 247 14.49 1.47 18.31
C ALA A 247 15.57 0.84 17.42
N LEU A 248 15.47 1.04 16.11
CA LEU A 248 16.54 0.75 15.16
C LEU A 248 17.32 2.02 14.88
N LYS A 249 18.58 2.04 15.32
CA LYS A 249 19.47 3.21 15.21
C LYS A 249 20.88 2.78 14.81
N ASP A 250 21.69 3.75 14.36
CA ASP A 250 23.12 3.53 14.16
C ASP A 250 23.74 2.89 15.42
N SER A 251 24.57 1.88 15.25
CA SER A 251 25.17 1.13 16.34
C SER A 251 26.06 1.96 17.26
N ALA A 252 26.54 3.10 16.82
CA ALA A 252 27.28 4.06 17.62
C ALA A 252 26.41 5.05 18.39
N ALA A 253 25.10 5.13 18.06
CA ALA A 253 24.19 6.08 18.69
C ALA A 253 23.73 5.60 20.08
N GLU A 254 23.63 6.54 21.02
CA GLU A 254 22.96 6.29 22.31
C GLU A 254 21.44 6.42 22.10
N PHE A 255 20.67 5.48 22.67
CA PHE A 255 19.22 5.53 22.63
C PHE A 255 18.66 6.12 23.93
N VAL A 256 18.00 7.25 23.81
CA VAL A 256 17.17 7.84 24.85
C VAL A 256 15.72 7.79 24.36
N PRO A 257 14.84 7.02 25.03
CA PRO A 257 13.44 6.93 24.60
C PRO A 257 12.73 8.28 24.83
N PRO A 258 11.78 8.65 23.95
CA PRO A 258 10.91 9.80 24.18
C PRO A 258 9.96 9.54 25.36
N ASP A 259 9.30 10.59 25.86
CA ASP A 259 8.17 10.41 26.76
C ASP A 259 6.97 9.84 25.98
N LEU A 260 6.26 8.87 26.56
CA LEU A 260 5.12 8.24 25.90
C LEU A 260 3.95 9.22 25.70
N THR A 261 3.73 10.11 26.67
CA THR A 261 2.66 11.11 26.59
C THR A 261 2.92 12.08 25.44
N ASP A 262 4.16 12.54 25.29
CA ASP A 262 4.57 13.42 24.20
C ASP A 262 4.42 12.71 22.84
N LEU A 263 4.78 11.43 22.76
CA LEU A 263 4.60 10.63 21.54
C LEU A 263 3.11 10.51 21.17
N ILE A 264 2.25 10.19 22.12
CA ILE A 264 0.80 10.07 21.89
C ILE A 264 0.21 11.42 21.45
N GLU A 265 0.63 12.52 22.10
CA GLU A 265 0.17 13.87 21.73
C GLU A 265 0.61 14.24 20.31
N MET A 266 1.86 13.94 19.95
CA MET A 266 2.39 14.14 18.59
C MET A 266 1.56 13.36 17.56
N LEU A 267 1.27 12.08 17.81
CA LEU A 267 0.48 11.22 16.92
C LEU A 267 -0.97 11.74 16.78
N ARG A 268 -1.61 12.14 17.88
CA ARG A 268 -2.96 12.73 17.86
C ARG A 268 -3.01 14.05 17.09
N LYS A 269 -2.03 14.91 17.29
CA LYS A 269 -1.91 16.17 16.56
C LYS A 269 -1.78 15.93 15.06
N HIS A 270 -0.91 15.01 14.66
CA HIS A 270 -0.74 14.61 13.26
C HIS A 270 -2.05 14.10 12.66
N GLN A 271 -2.77 13.21 13.37
CA GLN A 271 -4.09 12.74 12.91
C GLN A 271 -5.12 13.86 12.76
N GLN A 272 -5.13 14.82 13.68
CA GLN A 272 -6.01 15.98 13.60
C GLN A 272 -5.69 16.85 12.38
N GLU A 273 -4.41 17.05 12.06
CA GLU A 273 -3.97 17.80 10.88
C GLU A 273 -4.41 17.12 9.59
N ILE A 274 -4.18 15.81 9.45
CA ILE A 274 -4.61 15.02 8.28
C ILE A 274 -6.13 15.00 8.12
N CYS A 275 -6.88 14.92 9.23
CA CYS A 275 -8.34 14.89 9.20
C CYS A 275 -8.99 16.27 9.14
N ARG A 276 -8.22 17.36 9.20
CA ARG A 276 -8.77 18.73 9.19
C ARG A 276 -9.66 19.06 7.98
N PRO A 277 -9.34 18.61 6.74
CA PRO A 277 -10.23 18.78 5.60
C PRO A 277 -11.45 17.85 5.63
N ALA A 278 -11.39 16.75 6.40
CA ALA A 278 -12.50 15.82 6.52
C ALA A 278 -13.60 16.48 7.37
N PHE A 279 -14.75 16.72 6.77
CA PHE A 279 -15.91 17.15 7.51
C PHE A 279 -16.16 16.17 8.66
N GLN A 280 -16.08 16.65 9.88
CA GLN A 280 -15.96 15.94 11.17
C GLN A 280 -17.06 14.89 11.49
N ARG A 281 -17.86 14.44 10.53
CA ARG A 281 -19.09 13.67 10.77
C ARG A 281 -19.07 12.22 10.24
N ASP A 282 -18.14 11.86 9.36
CA ASP A 282 -18.11 10.52 8.77
C ASP A 282 -16.88 9.73 9.24
N PRO A 283 -17.03 8.72 10.14
CA PRO A 283 -15.94 7.90 10.63
C PRO A 283 -15.18 7.17 9.52
N ILE A 284 -15.87 6.71 8.47
CA ILE A 284 -15.23 6.04 7.33
C ILE A 284 -14.34 7.00 6.55
N GLN A 285 -14.80 8.24 6.32
CA GLN A 285 -13.97 9.26 5.67
C GLN A 285 -12.72 9.56 6.48
N LYS A 286 -12.84 9.72 7.80
CA LYS A 286 -11.69 9.91 8.70
C LYS A 286 -10.71 8.73 8.59
N ALA A 287 -11.20 7.51 8.65
CA ALA A 287 -10.38 6.30 8.53
C ALA A 287 -9.67 6.21 7.17
N LEU A 288 -10.35 6.55 6.08
CA LEU A 288 -9.76 6.58 4.72
C LEU A 288 -8.66 7.65 4.60
N PHE A 289 -8.83 8.84 5.22
CA PHE A 289 -7.80 9.88 5.24
C PHE A 289 -6.54 9.42 5.97
N LEU A 290 -6.70 8.81 7.14
CA LEU A 290 -5.59 8.26 7.91
C LEU A 290 -4.91 7.08 7.20
N SER A 291 -5.70 6.27 6.48
CA SER A 291 -5.15 5.21 5.64
C SER A 291 -4.34 5.76 4.47
N ALA A 292 -4.82 6.81 3.82
CA ALA A 292 -4.10 7.47 2.73
C ALA A 292 -2.75 8.02 3.18
N ASP A 293 -2.69 8.65 4.36
CA ASP A 293 -1.47 9.22 4.94
C ASP A 293 -0.38 8.16 5.19
N GLN A 294 -0.75 6.90 5.46
CA GLN A 294 0.19 5.82 5.72
C GLN A 294 1.15 5.52 4.55
N PHE A 295 0.78 5.87 3.33
CA PHE A 295 1.60 5.61 2.15
C PHE A 295 2.55 6.76 1.79
N VAL A 296 2.41 7.92 2.42
CA VAL A 296 3.31 9.07 2.20
C VAL A 296 4.55 8.91 3.06
N VAL A 297 5.70 8.81 2.42
CA VAL A 297 7.01 8.66 3.08
C VAL A 297 8.01 9.66 2.50
N GLU A 298 9.18 9.76 3.10
CA GLU A 298 10.28 10.61 2.64
C GLU A 298 11.36 9.77 1.96
N ARG A 299 11.86 10.29 0.83
CA ARG A 299 13.01 9.74 0.11
C ARG A 299 14.10 10.81 -0.01
N THR A 300 15.34 10.41 0.19
CA THR A 300 16.50 11.28 -0.09
C THR A 300 17.09 10.91 -1.45
N LEU A 301 17.08 11.87 -2.38
CA LEU A 301 17.72 11.79 -3.68
C LEU A 301 18.67 12.97 -3.83
N HIS A 302 19.90 12.70 -4.27
CA HIS A 302 20.94 13.73 -4.48
C HIS A 302 21.13 14.69 -3.28
N GLY A 303 20.99 14.16 -2.04
CA GLY A 303 21.13 14.95 -0.80
C GLY A 303 19.91 15.80 -0.43
N ARG A 304 18.82 15.71 -1.18
CA ARG A 304 17.55 16.37 -0.87
C ARG A 304 16.52 15.33 -0.41
N THR A 305 15.89 15.58 0.72
CA THR A 305 14.76 14.79 1.22
C THR A 305 13.46 15.39 0.74
N ALA A 306 12.62 14.58 0.10
CA ALA A 306 11.34 14.97 -0.46
C ALA A 306 10.30 13.84 -0.28
N PRO A 307 8.99 14.17 -0.27
CA PRO A 307 7.96 13.16 -0.14
C PRO A 307 7.89 12.27 -1.38
N THR A 308 7.52 11.01 -1.14
CA THR A 308 7.15 10.03 -2.15
C THR A 308 5.98 9.19 -1.67
N ILE A 309 5.42 8.35 -2.53
CA ILE A 309 4.33 7.43 -2.18
C ILE A 309 4.81 5.99 -2.38
N VAL A 310 4.80 5.19 -1.30
CA VAL A 310 5.04 3.75 -1.42
C VAL A 310 3.80 3.08 -2.01
N ALA A 311 4.01 2.13 -2.93
CA ALA A 311 2.92 1.45 -3.62
C ALA A 311 2.10 0.55 -2.69
N GLY A 312 2.73 -0.04 -1.66
CA GLY A 312 1.99 -0.84 -0.69
C GLY A 312 2.85 -1.49 0.39
N TYR A 313 2.24 -1.72 1.53
CA TYR A 313 2.85 -2.43 2.64
C TYR A 313 2.38 -3.90 2.68
N PRO A 314 3.29 -4.85 3.01
CA PRO A 314 4.62 -4.59 3.57
C PRO A 314 5.77 -4.50 2.55
N TRP A 315 5.63 -4.98 1.30
CA TRP A 315 6.79 -5.28 0.46
C TRP A 315 7.05 -4.33 -0.73
N PHE A 316 6.13 -3.44 -1.08
CA PHE A 316 6.41 -2.49 -2.14
C PHE A 316 7.07 -1.22 -1.60
N LEU A 317 7.92 -0.61 -2.43
CA LEU A 317 8.43 0.74 -2.25
C LEU A 317 7.73 1.73 -3.21
N ASP A 318 8.41 2.81 -3.57
CA ASP A 318 7.86 3.85 -4.43
C ASP A 318 8.01 3.48 -5.90
N TRP A 319 6.87 3.19 -6.51
CA TRP A 319 6.71 2.90 -7.92
C TRP A 319 6.04 4.09 -8.60
N GLY A 320 6.58 4.54 -9.76
CA GLY A 320 6.10 5.75 -10.42
C GLY A 320 4.67 5.63 -10.90
N ARG A 321 4.32 4.53 -11.58
CA ARG A 321 2.94 4.26 -12.00
C ARG A 321 1.97 4.35 -10.82
N ASP A 322 2.28 3.62 -9.76
CA ASP A 322 1.43 3.52 -8.56
C ASP A 322 1.31 4.87 -7.86
N ALA A 323 2.42 5.59 -7.70
CA ALA A 323 2.44 6.90 -7.08
C ALA A 323 1.54 7.89 -7.82
N PHE A 324 1.59 7.95 -9.16
CA PHE A 324 0.79 8.92 -9.92
C PHE A 324 -0.69 8.55 -10.06
N ILE A 325 -1.03 7.26 -10.07
CA ILE A 325 -2.41 6.81 -9.97
C ILE A 325 -2.97 7.12 -8.58
N ALA A 326 -2.15 6.91 -7.54
CA ALA A 326 -2.56 7.12 -6.14
C ALA A 326 -2.58 8.60 -5.72
N LEU A 327 -1.69 9.44 -6.27
CA LEU A 327 -1.50 10.84 -5.85
C LEU A 327 -2.78 11.67 -5.75
N PRO A 328 -3.72 11.62 -6.72
CA PRO A 328 -4.97 12.37 -6.60
C PRO A 328 -5.81 11.98 -5.38
N GLY A 329 -5.87 10.69 -5.06
CA GLY A 329 -6.61 10.18 -3.90
C GLY A 329 -5.86 10.42 -2.58
N ILE A 330 -4.56 10.11 -2.54
CA ILE A 330 -3.75 10.20 -1.31
C ILE A 330 -3.46 11.63 -0.91
N CYS A 331 -3.01 12.47 -1.84
CA CYS A 331 -2.56 13.82 -1.51
C CYS A 331 -3.62 14.89 -1.80
N LEU A 332 -4.17 14.93 -3.03
CA LEU A 332 -5.06 16.02 -3.41
C LEU A 332 -6.43 15.93 -2.71
N SER A 333 -6.98 14.71 -2.60
CA SER A 333 -8.27 14.49 -1.93
C SER A 333 -8.19 14.73 -0.41
N THR A 334 -6.99 14.62 0.19
CA THR A 334 -6.75 14.89 1.61
C THR A 334 -6.30 16.32 1.89
N GLY A 335 -6.28 17.18 0.86
CA GLY A 335 -5.91 18.60 1.01
C GLY A 335 -4.43 18.84 1.22
N GLN A 336 -3.55 18.02 0.65
CA GLN A 336 -2.09 18.10 0.76
C GLN A 336 -1.42 18.38 -0.62
N PRO A 337 -1.72 19.52 -1.26
CA PRO A 337 -1.18 19.84 -2.59
C PRO A 337 0.34 20.06 -2.61
N GLU A 338 0.92 20.50 -1.49
CA GLU A 338 2.37 20.68 -1.35
C GLU A 338 3.07 19.31 -1.34
N THR A 339 2.52 18.33 -0.62
CA THR A 339 3.00 16.94 -0.64
C THR A 339 2.91 16.37 -2.05
N ALA A 340 1.78 16.60 -2.75
CA ALA A 340 1.60 16.16 -4.14
C ALA A 340 2.64 16.77 -5.08
N ALA A 341 2.93 18.08 -4.93
CA ALA A 341 3.99 18.75 -5.70
C ALA A 341 5.36 18.15 -5.42
N GLY A 342 5.67 17.86 -4.16
CA GLY A 342 6.91 17.21 -3.75
C GLY A 342 7.08 15.83 -4.37
N VAL A 343 6.03 15.00 -4.37
CA VAL A 343 6.02 13.66 -5.02
C VAL A 343 6.29 13.80 -6.53
N LEU A 344 5.56 14.69 -7.21
CA LEU A 344 5.79 14.95 -8.64
C LEU A 344 7.23 15.39 -8.91
N GLN A 345 7.78 16.25 -8.07
CA GLN A 345 9.14 16.75 -8.23
C GLN A 345 10.20 15.65 -8.00
N THR A 346 10.02 14.78 -7.01
CA THR A 346 10.90 13.63 -6.74
C THR A 346 11.12 12.79 -7.99
N PHE A 347 10.06 12.48 -8.73
CA PHE A 347 10.15 11.71 -9.95
C PHE A 347 10.59 12.55 -11.18
N ALA A 348 10.22 13.82 -11.24
CA ALA A 348 10.63 14.72 -12.31
C ALA A 348 12.15 14.94 -12.33
N GLU A 349 12.81 14.99 -11.17
CA GLU A 349 14.27 15.09 -11.05
C GLU A 349 15.01 13.83 -11.56
N ALA A 350 14.31 12.69 -11.65
CA ALA A 350 14.86 11.45 -12.19
C ALA A 350 14.40 11.15 -13.64
N VAL A 351 13.76 12.10 -14.34
CA VAL A 351 13.37 11.90 -15.74
C VAL A 351 14.59 11.68 -16.63
N SER A 352 14.55 10.71 -17.53
CA SER A 352 15.62 10.43 -18.48
C SER A 352 15.04 10.04 -19.84
N GLU A 353 15.41 10.78 -20.88
CA GLU A 353 14.91 10.55 -22.24
C GLU A 353 13.37 10.49 -22.34
N GLY A 354 12.68 11.40 -21.62
CA GLY A 354 11.23 11.44 -21.56
C GLY A 354 10.57 10.31 -20.76
N MET A 355 11.33 9.48 -20.10
CA MET A 355 10.80 8.42 -19.24
C MET A 355 10.92 8.79 -17.76
N ILE A 356 9.84 8.62 -17.03
CA ILE A 356 9.80 8.66 -15.58
C ILE A 356 10.15 7.26 -15.04
N PRO A 357 10.95 7.13 -13.97
CA PRO A 357 11.21 5.82 -13.38
C PRO A 357 9.92 5.07 -13.02
N ASN A 358 9.86 3.79 -13.36
CA ASN A 358 8.79 2.93 -12.88
C ASN A 358 8.99 2.56 -11.41
N ARG A 359 10.25 2.39 -10.98
CA ARG A 359 10.62 2.16 -9.58
C ARG A 359 12.02 2.68 -9.29
N PHE A 360 12.30 2.90 -8.03
CA PHE A 360 13.66 2.99 -7.52
C PHE A 360 14.05 1.65 -6.89
N ASP A 361 15.32 1.27 -7.03
CA ASP A 361 15.81 0.01 -6.46
C ASP A 361 15.68 0.01 -4.93
N ASP A 362 15.36 -1.16 -4.37
CA ASP A 362 15.06 -1.34 -2.94
C ASP A 362 16.32 -1.18 -2.06
N TYR A 363 17.51 -1.26 -2.64
CA TYR A 363 18.77 -1.21 -1.89
C TYR A 363 19.63 0.01 -2.20
N ASP A 364 19.85 0.33 -3.47
CA ASP A 364 20.74 1.43 -3.87
C ASP A 364 20.02 2.67 -4.41
N GLY A 365 18.70 2.57 -4.63
CA GLY A 365 17.87 3.66 -5.12
C GLY A 365 18.06 3.97 -6.62
N THR A 366 18.69 3.07 -7.39
CA THR A 366 18.86 3.23 -8.84
C THR A 366 17.50 3.29 -9.55
N PRO A 367 17.24 4.29 -10.40
CA PRO A 367 15.98 4.40 -11.13
C PRO A 367 15.89 3.38 -12.27
N HIS A 368 14.76 2.67 -12.34
CA HIS A 368 14.43 1.70 -13.40
C HIS A 368 13.29 2.23 -14.28
N TYR A 369 13.46 2.20 -15.61
CA TYR A 369 12.57 2.86 -16.59
C TYR A 369 11.69 1.89 -17.40
N ASN A 370 11.48 0.66 -16.94
CA ASN A 370 10.72 -0.38 -17.63
C ASN A 370 9.20 -0.16 -17.58
N SER A 371 8.73 0.99 -18.04
CA SER A 371 7.29 1.34 -18.06
C SER A 371 6.97 2.29 -19.19
N ILE A 372 5.91 2.02 -19.94
CA ILE A 372 5.38 2.89 -20.99
C ILE A 372 4.29 3.83 -20.47
N ASP A 373 3.72 3.56 -19.32
CA ASP A 373 2.57 4.28 -18.76
C ASP A 373 2.93 5.26 -17.65
N ALA A 374 3.99 5.04 -16.87
CA ALA A 374 4.36 5.90 -15.75
C ALA A 374 4.52 7.38 -16.15
N SER A 375 5.18 7.66 -17.29
CA SER A 375 5.33 9.03 -17.82
C SER A 375 3.99 9.67 -18.20
N LEU A 376 3.05 8.90 -18.74
CA LEU A 376 1.72 9.40 -19.10
C LEU A 376 0.84 9.63 -17.86
N TRP A 377 0.96 8.79 -16.85
CA TRP A 377 0.32 9.01 -15.55
C TRP A 377 0.89 10.22 -14.81
N PHE A 378 2.20 10.48 -14.92
CA PHE A 378 2.81 11.73 -14.42
C PHE A 378 2.13 12.96 -15.02
N ILE A 379 1.94 13.01 -16.35
CA ILE A 379 1.25 14.12 -17.03
C ILE A 379 -0.16 14.28 -16.45
N ARG A 380 -0.89 13.19 -16.31
CA ARG A 380 -2.25 13.20 -15.75
C ARG A 380 -2.26 13.74 -14.32
N ALA A 381 -1.33 13.28 -13.48
CA ALA A 381 -1.23 13.71 -12.08
C ALA A 381 -0.85 15.20 -11.96
N ALA A 382 0.09 15.68 -12.80
CA ALA A 382 0.48 17.08 -12.83
C ALA A 382 -0.68 18.01 -13.23
N PHE A 383 -1.49 17.63 -14.22
CA PHE A 383 -2.70 18.40 -14.56
C PHE A 383 -3.76 18.35 -13.43
N ARG A 384 -3.91 17.20 -12.74
CA ARG A 384 -4.80 17.14 -11.56
C ARG A 384 -4.33 18.05 -10.45
N TRP A 385 -3.01 18.13 -10.22
CA TRP A 385 -2.45 19.07 -9.27
C TRP A 385 -2.76 20.53 -9.68
N LEU A 386 -2.57 20.88 -10.95
CA LEU A 386 -2.90 22.22 -11.47
C LEU A 386 -4.40 22.53 -11.31
N GLU A 387 -5.29 21.59 -11.63
CA GLU A 387 -6.74 21.74 -11.45
C GLU A 387 -7.11 22.06 -9.99
N CYS A 388 -6.41 21.44 -9.02
CA CYS A 388 -6.67 21.66 -7.59
C CYS A 388 -6.08 22.98 -7.06
N THR A 389 -4.88 23.33 -7.49
CA THR A 389 -4.12 24.47 -6.91
C THR A 389 -4.33 25.76 -7.66
N GLN A 390 -4.60 25.70 -8.96
CA GLN A 390 -4.62 26.85 -9.89
C GLN A 390 -3.27 27.62 -9.93
N ASP A 391 -2.16 27.00 -9.42
CA ASP A 391 -0.82 27.61 -9.41
C ASP A 391 -0.12 27.40 -10.76
N ASN A 392 -0.48 28.26 -11.72
CA ASN A 392 0.11 28.25 -13.06
C ASN A 392 1.63 28.51 -13.01
N SER A 393 2.11 29.35 -12.09
CA SER A 393 3.52 29.73 -12.02
C SER A 393 4.40 28.54 -11.62
N ALA A 394 3.98 27.78 -10.60
CA ALA A 394 4.71 26.58 -10.20
C ALA A 394 4.59 25.48 -11.25
N PHE A 395 3.43 25.31 -11.89
CA PHE A 395 3.23 24.35 -12.96
C PHE A 395 4.14 24.62 -14.15
N GLU A 396 4.21 25.87 -14.63
CA GLU A 396 5.08 26.28 -15.76
C GLU A 396 6.56 26.09 -15.47
N ARG A 397 6.96 26.36 -14.23
CA ARG A 397 8.36 26.23 -13.83
C ARG A 397 8.80 24.79 -13.61
N ASN A 398 7.96 23.98 -12.95
CA ASN A 398 8.38 22.68 -12.41
C ASN A 398 7.92 21.50 -13.26
N PHE A 399 6.73 21.54 -13.86
CA PHE A 399 6.11 20.38 -14.48
C PHE A 399 5.94 20.49 -15.99
N LEU A 400 5.60 21.66 -16.53
CA LEU A 400 5.38 21.83 -17.97
C LEU A 400 6.61 21.46 -18.82
N PRO A 401 7.86 21.82 -18.45
CA PRO A 401 9.05 21.40 -19.20
C PRO A 401 9.23 19.87 -19.23
N VAL A 402 8.92 19.19 -18.12
CA VAL A 402 8.98 17.72 -18.03
C VAL A 402 7.90 17.09 -18.91
N ILE A 403 6.67 17.63 -18.88
CA ILE A 403 5.57 17.20 -19.75
C ILE A 403 5.97 17.34 -21.23
N GLN A 404 6.50 18.49 -21.64
CA GLN A 404 6.94 18.71 -23.01
C GLN A 404 8.07 17.76 -23.43
N SER A 405 9.02 17.49 -22.53
CA SER A 405 10.08 16.49 -22.73
C SER A 405 9.50 15.10 -22.95
N ILE A 406 8.57 14.64 -22.10
CA ILE A 406 7.90 13.34 -22.24
C ILE A 406 7.19 13.26 -23.62
N LEU A 407 6.37 14.26 -23.95
CA LEU A 407 5.62 14.27 -25.23
C LEU A 407 6.55 14.25 -26.45
N LYS A 408 7.68 14.99 -26.40
CA LYS A 408 8.68 14.98 -27.46
C LYS A 408 9.30 13.59 -27.66
N TYR A 409 9.82 12.99 -26.58
CA TYR A 409 10.47 11.68 -26.69
C TYR A 409 9.50 10.56 -27.03
N TYR A 410 8.24 10.64 -26.59
CA TYR A 410 7.20 9.68 -26.99
C TYR A 410 6.82 9.86 -28.48
N GLN A 411 6.94 11.07 -29.01
CA GLN A 411 6.72 11.30 -30.45
C GLN A 411 7.93 10.85 -31.31
N GLU A 412 9.15 11.21 -30.90
CA GLU A 412 10.37 11.01 -31.69
C GLU A 412 11.01 9.63 -31.49
N GLY A 413 10.80 9.02 -30.34
CA GLY A 413 11.36 7.73 -29.92
C GLY A 413 12.16 7.80 -28.64
N THR A 414 12.04 6.77 -27.80
CA THR A 414 12.78 6.60 -26.54
C THR A 414 13.10 5.13 -26.31
N ARG A 415 13.53 4.78 -25.08
CA ARG A 415 13.91 3.40 -24.69
C ARG A 415 12.81 2.40 -25.00
N PHE A 416 13.17 1.14 -25.15
CA PHE A 416 12.28 0.01 -25.45
C PHE A 416 11.49 0.17 -26.77
N GLY A 417 11.98 0.98 -27.70
CA GLY A 417 11.29 1.24 -28.95
C GLY A 417 9.97 2.00 -28.82
N ILE A 418 9.76 2.70 -27.69
CA ILE A 418 8.55 3.49 -27.47
C ILE A 418 8.61 4.72 -28.36
N HIS A 419 7.62 4.87 -29.26
CA HIS A 419 7.47 6.04 -30.13
C HIS A 419 6.04 6.17 -30.68
N ALA A 420 5.71 7.33 -31.22
CA ALA A 420 4.49 7.49 -32.02
C ALA A 420 4.76 6.95 -33.44
N ASP A 421 3.94 5.98 -33.87
CA ASP A 421 4.00 5.43 -35.21
C ASP A 421 3.42 6.42 -36.27
N SER A 422 3.51 6.08 -37.51
CA SER A 422 3.00 6.90 -38.63
C SER A 422 1.52 7.28 -38.51
N ASP A 423 0.73 6.50 -37.79
CA ASP A 423 -0.68 6.79 -37.48
C ASP A 423 -0.88 7.68 -36.22
N GLY A 424 0.23 8.11 -35.58
CA GLY A 424 0.24 8.94 -34.39
C GLY A 424 0.01 8.20 -33.08
N LEU A 425 -0.28 6.89 -33.10
CA LEU A 425 -0.47 6.06 -31.92
C LEU A 425 0.86 5.62 -31.33
N ILE A 426 0.95 5.56 -30.00
CA ILE A 426 2.12 5.04 -29.30
C ILE A 426 2.19 3.53 -29.46
N THR A 427 3.36 3.08 -29.90
CA THR A 427 3.79 1.68 -29.91
C THR A 427 5.04 1.52 -29.08
N GLY A 428 5.36 0.31 -28.61
CA GLY A 428 6.60 0.04 -27.89
C GLY A 428 6.68 -1.38 -27.35
N GLY A 429 7.88 -1.74 -26.92
CA GLY A 429 8.17 -3.06 -26.39
C GLY A 429 8.31 -4.16 -27.44
N ASP A 430 8.66 -5.34 -26.96
CA ASP A 430 8.80 -6.58 -27.70
C ASP A 430 8.29 -7.77 -26.85
N ALA A 431 8.43 -8.99 -27.37
CA ALA A 431 7.98 -10.19 -26.67
C ALA A 431 8.72 -10.48 -25.35
N GLN A 432 9.84 -9.81 -25.08
CA GLN A 432 10.65 -9.98 -23.86
C GLN A 432 10.39 -8.89 -22.82
N THR A 433 9.72 -7.80 -23.20
CA THR A 433 9.43 -6.66 -22.34
C THR A 433 8.00 -6.69 -21.82
N GLN A 434 7.80 -6.19 -20.60
CA GLN A 434 6.47 -5.92 -19.99
C GLN A 434 6.48 -4.47 -19.52
N LEU A 435 5.89 -3.58 -20.34
CA LEU A 435 5.97 -2.12 -20.11
C LEU A 435 4.65 -1.53 -19.60
N THR A 436 3.53 -2.24 -19.75
CA THR A 436 2.23 -1.80 -19.23
C THR A 436 2.03 -2.26 -17.79
N TRP A 437 0.96 -1.82 -17.13
CA TRP A 437 0.65 -2.26 -15.77
C TRP A 437 0.35 -3.77 -15.64
N MET A 438 0.04 -4.45 -16.76
CA MET A 438 -0.12 -5.91 -16.78
C MET A 438 1.23 -6.59 -17.06
N ASP A 439 2.17 -6.50 -16.11
CA ASP A 439 3.59 -6.76 -16.29
C ASP A 439 4.10 -8.06 -15.65
N ALA A 440 3.21 -8.95 -15.20
CA ALA A 440 3.60 -10.21 -14.57
C ALA A 440 4.46 -11.09 -15.49
N LYS A 441 5.65 -11.48 -14.97
CA LYS A 441 6.62 -12.31 -15.67
C LYS A 441 7.34 -13.22 -14.67
N CYS A 442 7.38 -14.51 -14.96
CA CYS A 442 8.11 -15.49 -14.17
C CYS A 442 8.86 -16.47 -15.07
N GLY A 443 10.11 -16.80 -14.73
CA GLY A 443 10.92 -17.76 -15.49
C GLY A 443 11.11 -17.39 -16.96
N GLY A 444 11.11 -16.10 -17.32
CA GLY A 444 11.19 -15.63 -18.71
C GLY A 444 9.86 -15.61 -19.46
N VAL A 445 8.77 -16.12 -18.88
CA VAL A 445 7.44 -16.15 -19.49
C VAL A 445 6.65 -14.90 -19.13
N ALA A 446 6.26 -14.10 -20.13
CA ALA A 446 5.28 -13.03 -20.00
C ALA A 446 3.87 -13.62 -20.09
N PHE A 447 3.08 -13.52 -19.02
CA PHE A 447 1.73 -14.11 -19.00
C PHE A 447 0.70 -13.27 -19.76
N THR A 448 0.95 -11.97 -19.88
CA THR A 448 0.04 -11.03 -20.56
C THR A 448 0.86 -10.14 -21.50
N PRO A 449 1.37 -10.69 -22.62
CA PRO A 449 2.16 -9.90 -23.57
C PRO A 449 1.27 -8.85 -24.22
N ARG A 450 1.70 -7.57 -24.15
CA ARG A 450 0.95 -6.40 -24.67
C ARG A 450 1.90 -5.41 -25.34
N HIS A 451 2.95 -5.92 -26.02
CA HIS A 451 3.83 -5.10 -26.84
C HIS A 451 3.12 -4.65 -28.11
N GLY A 452 3.53 -3.51 -28.65
CA GLY A 452 2.81 -2.82 -29.71
C GLY A 452 1.95 -1.68 -29.18
N LYS A 453 0.71 -1.54 -29.65
CA LYS A 453 -0.18 -0.44 -29.30
C LYS A 453 -1.21 -0.92 -28.28
N ALA A 454 -1.02 -0.58 -27.00
CA ALA A 454 -1.96 -0.91 -25.93
C ALA A 454 -3.05 0.18 -25.80
N VAL A 455 -4.28 -0.23 -25.50
CA VAL A 455 -5.46 0.65 -25.56
C VAL A 455 -5.42 1.77 -24.54
N GLU A 456 -5.07 1.48 -23.27
CA GLU A 456 -4.97 2.48 -22.22
C GLU A 456 -3.81 3.45 -22.43
N ILE A 457 -2.70 2.97 -22.99
CA ILE A 457 -1.56 3.81 -23.31
C ILE A 457 -1.97 4.88 -24.33
N ASN A 458 -2.69 4.48 -25.37
CA ASN A 458 -3.16 5.38 -26.40
C ASN A 458 -4.31 6.28 -25.95
N ALA A 459 -5.11 5.85 -24.96
CA ALA A 459 -6.08 6.71 -24.29
C ALA A 459 -5.39 7.79 -23.44
N LEU A 460 -4.36 7.42 -22.66
CA LEU A 460 -3.55 8.35 -21.87
C LEU A 460 -2.79 9.33 -22.75
N TRP A 461 -2.18 8.84 -23.84
CA TRP A 461 -1.50 9.64 -24.84
C TRP A 461 -2.42 10.70 -25.45
N TYR A 462 -3.60 10.30 -25.94
CA TYR A 462 -4.60 11.22 -26.45
C TYR A 462 -4.99 12.29 -25.42
N ASN A 463 -5.24 11.88 -24.20
CA ASN A 463 -5.59 12.79 -23.11
C ASN A 463 -4.44 13.77 -22.80
N ALA A 464 -3.20 13.30 -22.76
CA ALA A 464 -2.02 14.13 -22.51
C ALA A 464 -1.84 15.20 -23.59
N LEU A 465 -1.99 14.83 -24.86
CA LEU A 465 -1.96 15.77 -25.98
C LEU A 465 -3.06 16.84 -25.87
N CYS A 466 -4.31 16.42 -25.58
CA CYS A 466 -5.43 17.34 -25.47
C CYS A 466 -5.27 18.30 -24.28
N GLN A 467 -4.87 17.81 -23.09
CA GLN A 467 -4.65 18.66 -21.91
C GLN A 467 -3.52 19.66 -22.15
N THR A 468 -2.39 19.23 -22.74
CA THR A 468 -1.26 20.09 -23.01
C THR A 468 -1.62 21.14 -24.10
N ALA A 469 -2.32 20.74 -25.14
CA ALA A 469 -2.79 21.65 -26.19
C ALA A 469 -3.71 22.73 -25.61
N ALA A 470 -4.71 22.35 -24.82
CA ALA A 470 -5.66 23.29 -24.21
C ALA A 470 -4.94 24.28 -23.25
N TYR A 471 -3.98 23.78 -22.46
CA TYR A 471 -3.20 24.63 -21.57
C TYR A 471 -2.38 25.66 -22.35
N LEU A 472 -1.63 25.24 -23.37
CA LEU A 472 -0.80 26.10 -24.19
C LEU A 472 -1.64 27.10 -25.01
N GLU A 473 -2.81 26.72 -25.49
CA GLU A 473 -3.77 27.61 -26.15
C GLU A 473 -4.21 28.73 -25.21
N SER A 474 -4.50 28.41 -23.94
CA SER A 474 -4.84 29.42 -22.92
C SER A 474 -3.72 30.44 -22.66
N LYS A 475 -2.48 30.12 -23.04
CA LYS A 475 -1.29 30.97 -22.95
C LYS A 475 -0.88 31.60 -24.29
N ASN A 476 -1.70 31.49 -25.33
CA ASN A 476 -1.43 31.96 -26.70
C ASN A 476 -0.11 31.40 -27.29
N SER A 477 0.28 30.21 -26.91
CA SER A 477 1.49 29.56 -27.42
C SER A 477 1.22 28.88 -28.77
N SER A 478 2.06 29.16 -29.78
CA SER A 478 1.98 28.50 -31.08
C SER A 478 2.21 26.99 -31.04
N GLN A 479 2.84 26.48 -29.98
CA GLN A 479 3.02 25.04 -29.77
C GLN A 479 1.71 24.29 -29.57
N SER A 480 0.61 24.97 -29.22
CA SER A 480 -0.70 24.33 -29.06
C SER A 480 -1.18 23.68 -30.35
N GLU A 481 -0.91 24.27 -31.52
CA GLU A 481 -1.34 23.75 -32.84
C GLU A 481 -0.71 22.39 -33.16
N LEU A 482 0.55 22.18 -32.75
CA LEU A 482 1.24 20.91 -32.94
C LEU A 482 0.48 19.77 -32.22
N TYR A 483 0.19 19.97 -30.93
CA TYR A 483 -0.50 18.97 -30.11
C TYR A 483 -1.97 18.80 -30.53
N GLN A 484 -2.65 19.87 -30.97
CA GLN A 484 -3.99 19.79 -31.53
C GLN A 484 -4.02 18.94 -32.80
N THR A 485 -3.05 19.13 -33.70
CA THR A 485 -2.96 18.38 -34.95
C THR A 485 -2.72 16.89 -34.69
N LEU A 486 -1.75 16.60 -33.83
CA LEU A 486 -1.43 15.22 -33.46
C LEU A 486 -2.60 14.54 -32.73
N SER A 487 -3.28 15.23 -31.81
CA SER A 487 -4.46 14.68 -31.14
C SER A 487 -5.59 14.32 -32.07
N LYS A 488 -5.83 15.10 -33.12
CA LYS A 488 -6.84 14.78 -34.16
C LYS A 488 -6.47 13.50 -34.90
N GLN A 489 -5.19 13.34 -35.27
CA GLN A 489 -4.70 12.14 -35.95
C GLN A 489 -4.88 10.92 -35.02
N VAL A 490 -4.39 11.02 -33.76
CA VAL A 490 -4.51 9.96 -32.73
C VAL A 490 -5.97 9.55 -32.56
N LYS A 491 -6.90 10.50 -32.44
CA LYS A 491 -8.34 10.20 -32.30
C LYS A 491 -8.89 9.41 -33.49
N GLN A 492 -8.50 9.76 -34.68
CA GLN A 492 -8.94 9.07 -35.90
C GLN A 492 -8.41 7.63 -35.89
N SER A 493 -7.11 7.46 -35.73
CA SER A 493 -6.43 6.16 -35.75
C SER A 493 -6.91 5.26 -34.62
N PHE A 494 -7.12 5.83 -33.42
CA PHE A 494 -7.65 5.10 -32.24
C PHE A 494 -9.01 4.46 -32.56
N ASN A 495 -9.94 5.22 -33.19
CA ASN A 495 -11.24 4.71 -33.50
C ASN A 495 -11.23 3.70 -34.67
N GLN A 496 -10.24 3.76 -35.54
CA GLN A 496 -10.10 2.83 -36.68
C GLN A 496 -9.51 1.48 -36.20
N LEU A 497 -8.50 1.50 -35.32
CA LEU A 497 -7.76 0.30 -34.94
C LEU A 497 -8.34 -0.40 -33.70
N PHE A 498 -8.75 0.37 -32.69
CA PHE A 498 -9.21 -0.24 -31.45
C PHE A 498 -10.67 -0.60 -31.40
N TRP A 499 -11.54 0.11 -32.14
CA TRP A 499 -12.97 -0.20 -32.10
C TRP A 499 -13.29 -1.49 -32.86
N ASN A 500 -13.85 -2.46 -32.12
CA ASN A 500 -14.28 -3.74 -32.64
C ASN A 500 -15.80 -3.74 -32.85
N GLU A 501 -16.25 -3.74 -34.10
CA GLU A 501 -17.68 -3.67 -34.43
C GLU A 501 -18.44 -4.96 -34.04
N GLN A 502 -17.77 -6.12 -33.90
CA GLN A 502 -18.40 -7.37 -33.54
C GLN A 502 -18.73 -7.44 -32.05
N THR A 503 -17.81 -6.97 -31.22
CA THR A 503 -17.94 -6.98 -29.76
C THR A 503 -18.51 -5.67 -29.21
N GLU A 504 -18.63 -4.63 -30.02
CA GLU A 504 -19.03 -3.27 -29.66
C GLU A 504 -18.20 -2.69 -28.51
N CYS A 505 -16.90 -3.03 -28.47
CA CYS A 505 -15.94 -2.54 -27.46
C CYS A 505 -14.56 -2.31 -28.10
N LEU A 506 -13.53 -2.08 -27.26
CA LEU A 506 -12.18 -1.86 -27.74
C LEU A 506 -11.35 -3.14 -27.67
N ASN A 507 -10.58 -3.41 -28.73
CA ASN A 507 -9.48 -4.36 -28.67
C ASN A 507 -8.47 -3.92 -27.57
N ASP A 508 -7.90 -4.86 -26.84
CA ASP A 508 -7.00 -4.57 -25.74
C ASP A 508 -5.62 -4.08 -26.19
N CYS A 509 -5.10 -4.71 -27.25
CA CYS A 509 -3.80 -4.38 -27.83
C CYS A 509 -3.79 -4.66 -29.33
N ILE A 510 -2.96 -3.92 -30.07
CA ILE A 510 -2.63 -4.21 -31.48
C ILE A 510 -1.15 -4.56 -31.55
N SER A 511 -0.80 -5.77 -31.98
CA SER A 511 0.60 -6.20 -32.09
C SER A 511 1.35 -5.40 -33.15
N PRO A 512 2.70 -5.45 -33.18
CA PRO A 512 3.48 -4.80 -34.23
C PRO A 512 3.14 -5.29 -35.64
N GLU A 513 2.62 -6.51 -35.78
CA GLU A 513 2.18 -7.13 -37.03
C GLU A 513 0.75 -6.66 -37.43
N GLY A 514 0.10 -5.80 -36.62
CA GLY A 514 -1.26 -5.32 -36.83
C GLY A 514 -2.36 -6.28 -36.40
N ILE A 515 -2.04 -7.30 -35.63
CA ILE A 515 -3.01 -8.27 -35.06
C ILE A 515 -3.68 -7.69 -33.83
N ALA A 516 -5.01 -7.59 -33.85
CA ALA A 516 -5.79 -7.12 -32.72
C ALA A 516 -6.05 -8.23 -31.69
N ASP A 517 -5.87 -7.94 -30.40
CA ASP A 517 -6.33 -8.78 -29.28
C ASP A 517 -7.74 -8.34 -28.86
N PRO A 518 -8.80 -9.13 -29.17
CA PRO A 518 -10.18 -8.78 -28.84
C PRO A 518 -10.57 -9.12 -27.40
N SER A 519 -9.62 -9.46 -26.53
CA SER A 519 -9.89 -9.83 -25.14
C SER A 519 -10.64 -8.73 -24.39
N ILE A 520 -11.67 -9.13 -23.65
CA ILE A 520 -12.39 -8.20 -22.80
C ILE A 520 -11.58 -7.99 -21.52
N ARG A 521 -10.87 -6.86 -21.48
CA ARG A 521 -10.03 -6.41 -20.36
C ARG A 521 -10.47 -5.04 -19.86
N PRO A 522 -10.13 -4.69 -18.60
CA PRO A 522 -10.57 -3.42 -18.00
C PRO A 522 -9.89 -2.19 -18.59
N ASN A 523 -8.76 -2.34 -19.29
CA ASN A 523 -7.92 -1.27 -19.83
C ASN A 523 -8.70 -0.25 -20.69
N GLN A 524 -9.70 -0.72 -21.43
CA GLN A 524 -10.55 0.11 -22.26
C GLN A 524 -11.34 1.18 -21.49
N ILE A 525 -11.48 1.05 -20.16
CA ILE A 525 -12.22 2.02 -19.35
C ILE A 525 -11.52 3.40 -19.34
N PHE A 526 -10.19 3.43 -19.50
CA PHE A 526 -9.42 4.67 -19.54
C PHE A 526 -9.72 5.52 -20.77
N ALA A 527 -10.15 4.91 -21.89
CA ALA A 527 -10.65 5.66 -23.03
C ALA A 527 -11.97 6.39 -22.75
N VAL A 528 -12.63 6.11 -21.62
CA VAL A 528 -13.89 6.76 -21.20
C VAL A 528 -13.70 7.68 -20.02
N CYS A 529 -13.04 7.23 -18.92
CA CYS A 529 -12.98 7.98 -17.68
C CYS A 529 -12.07 9.21 -17.74
N LEU A 530 -11.05 9.20 -18.58
CA LEU A 530 -10.15 10.35 -18.72
C LEU A 530 -10.91 11.62 -19.17
N PRO A 531 -10.43 12.83 -18.84
CA PRO A 531 -11.06 14.10 -19.22
C PRO A 531 -11.36 14.20 -20.71
N HIS A 532 -10.38 13.87 -21.55
CA HIS A 532 -10.52 13.82 -22.99
C HIS A 532 -10.64 12.38 -23.48
N SER A 533 -11.80 12.04 -23.99
CA SER A 533 -12.08 10.71 -24.57
C SER A 533 -11.93 10.74 -26.09
N PRO A 534 -11.23 9.79 -26.70
CA PRO A 534 -11.22 9.67 -28.17
C PRO A 534 -12.55 9.16 -28.72
N LEU A 535 -13.42 8.56 -27.89
CA LEU A 535 -14.65 7.88 -28.27
C LEU A 535 -15.85 8.83 -28.36
N SER A 536 -16.79 8.53 -29.28
CA SER A 536 -18.12 9.13 -29.28
C SER A 536 -18.94 8.76 -28.04
N ALA A 537 -19.90 9.57 -27.62
CA ALA A 537 -20.76 9.33 -26.47
C ALA A 537 -21.46 7.95 -26.53
N ASN A 538 -21.85 7.48 -27.72
CA ASN A 538 -22.46 6.16 -27.87
C ASN A 538 -21.44 5.03 -27.61
N ARG A 539 -20.25 5.12 -28.18
CA ARG A 539 -19.17 4.13 -27.94
C ARG A 539 -18.74 4.10 -26.45
N GLN A 540 -18.66 5.27 -25.81
CA GLN A 540 -18.39 5.34 -24.36
C GLN A 540 -19.43 4.55 -23.54
N LYS A 541 -20.73 4.69 -23.84
CA LYS A 541 -21.79 3.94 -23.17
C LYS A 541 -21.66 2.42 -23.38
N ARG A 542 -21.31 1.99 -24.61
CA ARG A 542 -21.11 0.56 -24.93
C ARG A 542 -19.96 -0.03 -24.13
N VAL A 543 -18.81 0.65 -24.10
CA VAL A 543 -17.64 0.24 -23.31
C VAL A 543 -18.00 0.07 -21.83
N VAL A 544 -18.63 1.08 -21.19
CA VAL A 544 -19.01 1.00 -19.78
C VAL A 544 -20.00 -0.12 -19.51
N HIS A 545 -20.97 -0.33 -20.43
CA HIS A 545 -21.94 -1.42 -20.29
C HIS A 545 -21.26 -2.79 -20.30
N LEU A 546 -20.38 -3.03 -21.29
CA LEU A 546 -19.68 -4.31 -21.45
C LEU A 546 -18.73 -4.58 -20.26
N VAL A 547 -17.91 -3.59 -19.86
CA VAL A 547 -17.03 -3.71 -18.70
C VAL A 547 -17.82 -4.05 -17.44
N ARG A 548 -18.96 -3.40 -17.23
CA ARG A 548 -19.86 -3.72 -16.12
C ARG A 548 -20.38 -5.16 -16.18
N GLN A 549 -20.77 -5.63 -17.35
CA GLN A 549 -21.38 -6.94 -17.52
C GLN A 549 -20.37 -8.08 -17.36
N GLU A 550 -19.17 -7.96 -17.93
CA GLU A 550 -18.20 -9.04 -18.04
C GLU A 550 -17.14 -9.00 -16.94
N LEU A 551 -16.80 -7.82 -16.39
CA LEU A 551 -15.65 -7.66 -15.51
C LEU A 551 -15.98 -7.22 -14.08
N LEU A 552 -17.10 -6.53 -13.84
CA LEU A 552 -17.41 -5.99 -12.53
C LEU A 552 -17.67 -7.10 -11.50
N THR A 553 -17.03 -6.96 -10.35
CA THR A 553 -17.24 -7.76 -9.14
C THR A 553 -17.54 -6.85 -7.94
N PRO A 554 -17.88 -7.38 -6.77
CA PRO A 554 -18.03 -6.57 -5.56
C PRO A 554 -16.79 -5.75 -5.18
N TYR A 555 -15.58 -6.22 -5.53
CA TYR A 555 -14.32 -5.65 -5.05
C TYR A 555 -13.48 -4.95 -6.15
N GLY A 556 -13.97 -4.85 -7.36
CA GLY A 556 -13.23 -4.22 -8.46
C GLY A 556 -13.54 -4.86 -9.82
N LEU A 557 -12.64 -4.66 -10.77
CA LEU A 557 -12.75 -5.25 -12.10
C LEU A 557 -11.83 -6.44 -12.25
N ARG A 558 -12.33 -7.52 -12.86
CA ARG A 558 -11.48 -8.62 -13.34
C ARG A 558 -10.56 -8.13 -14.44
N THR A 559 -9.37 -8.67 -14.49
CA THR A 559 -8.35 -8.36 -15.51
C THR A 559 -8.62 -9.03 -16.85
N LEU A 560 -9.51 -10.04 -16.86
CA LEU A 560 -9.92 -10.77 -18.07
C LEU A 560 -11.35 -11.28 -17.91
N GLY A 561 -12.10 -11.27 -19.01
CA GLY A 561 -13.46 -11.82 -19.07
C GLY A 561 -13.46 -13.33 -18.84
N ARG A 562 -14.43 -13.84 -18.07
CA ARG A 562 -14.53 -15.27 -17.68
C ARG A 562 -14.68 -16.26 -18.84
N LYS A 563 -15.10 -15.79 -20.03
CA LYS A 563 -15.25 -16.63 -21.22
C LYS A 563 -13.96 -16.81 -22.03
N ASP A 564 -12.92 -16.05 -21.71
CA ASP A 564 -11.61 -16.20 -22.35
C ASP A 564 -10.94 -17.49 -21.87
N SER A 565 -10.36 -18.25 -22.79
CA SER A 565 -9.72 -19.54 -22.48
C SER A 565 -8.50 -19.42 -21.57
N ARG A 566 -7.91 -18.21 -21.45
CA ARG A 566 -6.77 -17.89 -20.58
C ARG A 566 -7.20 -17.50 -19.15
N TYR A 567 -8.52 -17.44 -18.88
CA TYR A 567 -9.02 -17.00 -17.57
C TYR A 567 -8.58 -17.91 -16.43
N ILE A 568 -7.97 -17.32 -15.39
CA ILE A 568 -7.56 -17.99 -14.15
C ILE A 568 -8.21 -17.25 -12.98
N GLY A 569 -9.22 -17.88 -12.36
CA GLY A 569 -10.05 -17.25 -11.34
C GLY A 569 -9.48 -17.28 -9.91
N ARG A 570 -8.33 -17.94 -9.66
CA ARG A 570 -7.70 -18.06 -8.36
C ARG A 570 -6.24 -17.64 -8.40
N TYR A 571 -5.85 -16.78 -7.44
CA TYR A 571 -4.46 -16.35 -7.25
C TYR A 571 -3.83 -17.16 -6.12
N GLU A 572 -3.35 -18.37 -6.43
CA GLU A 572 -2.84 -19.31 -5.44
C GLU A 572 -1.71 -20.18 -6.02
N GLY A 573 -1.05 -20.96 -5.16
CA GLY A 573 0.07 -21.80 -5.53
C GLY A 573 1.42 -21.08 -5.42
N ASP A 574 2.44 -21.61 -6.11
CA ASP A 574 3.78 -21.02 -6.16
C ASP A 574 3.85 -19.72 -6.98
N VAL A 575 5.04 -19.14 -7.09
CA VAL A 575 5.25 -17.86 -7.80
C VAL A 575 4.75 -17.94 -9.24
N PHE A 576 5.06 -19.03 -9.96
CA PHE A 576 4.69 -19.17 -11.36
C PHE A 576 3.16 -19.19 -11.55
N HIS A 577 2.44 -19.95 -10.73
CA HIS A 577 0.98 -20.06 -10.82
C HIS A 577 0.31 -18.73 -10.42
N ARG A 578 0.82 -18.07 -9.40
CA ARG A 578 0.28 -16.75 -8.99
C ARG A 578 0.50 -15.69 -10.06
N ASP A 579 1.71 -15.60 -10.63
CA ASP A 579 2.01 -14.63 -11.68
C ASP A 579 1.21 -14.91 -12.95
N ALA A 580 0.95 -16.19 -13.26
CA ALA A 580 0.06 -16.57 -14.35
C ALA A 580 -1.38 -16.05 -14.15
N ALA A 581 -1.89 -16.04 -12.92
CA ALA A 581 -3.23 -15.56 -12.59
C ALA A 581 -3.31 -14.03 -12.49
N TYR A 582 -2.20 -13.33 -12.19
CA TYR A 582 -2.15 -11.95 -11.71
C TYR A 582 -2.87 -10.95 -12.61
N HIS A 583 -2.80 -11.14 -13.95
CA HIS A 583 -3.51 -10.34 -14.94
C HIS A 583 -4.38 -11.17 -15.90
N GLN A 584 -4.75 -12.38 -15.48
CA GLN A 584 -5.57 -13.30 -16.28
C GLN A 584 -6.87 -13.70 -15.57
N GLY A 585 -7.41 -12.83 -14.74
CA GLY A 585 -8.69 -13.08 -14.08
C GLY A 585 -8.83 -12.46 -12.68
N THR A 586 -7.74 -12.20 -11.97
CA THR A 586 -7.78 -11.51 -10.67
C THR A 586 -8.50 -10.18 -10.76
N VAL A 587 -9.12 -9.79 -9.64
CA VAL A 587 -9.85 -8.54 -9.49
C VAL A 587 -8.93 -7.49 -8.90
N TRP A 588 -8.92 -6.29 -9.50
CA TRP A 588 -8.11 -5.16 -9.04
C TRP A 588 -9.00 -4.00 -8.57
N PRO A 589 -8.95 -3.64 -7.27
CA PRO A 589 -9.78 -2.59 -6.69
C PRO A 589 -9.53 -1.19 -7.27
N TRP A 590 -8.27 -0.85 -7.59
CA TRP A 590 -7.93 0.49 -8.10
C TRP A 590 -8.69 0.85 -9.38
N LEU A 591 -9.02 -0.14 -10.20
CA LEU A 591 -9.79 0.04 -11.43
C LEU A 591 -11.23 0.51 -11.15
N MET A 592 -11.72 0.32 -9.92
CA MET A 592 -13.06 0.78 -9.54
C MET A 592 -13.18 2.30 -9.64
N GLY A 593 -12.09 3.04 -9.38
CA GLY A 593 -12.06 4.49 -9.53
C GLY A 593 -12.39 4.93 -10.95
N GLY A 594 -11.61 4.47 -11.92
CA GLY A 594 -11.85 4.77 -13.34
C GLY A 594 -13.20 4.26 -13.84
N PHE A 595 -13.62 3.07 -13.41
CA PHE A 595 -14.92 2.51 -13.78
C PHE A 595 -16.09 3.35 -13.27
N LEU A 596 -16.10 3.71 -12.00
CA LEU A 596 -17.21 4.49 -11.42
C LEU A 596 -17.25 5.92 -11.98
N GLU A 597 -16.10 6.53 -12.25
CA GLU A 597 -16.03 7.82 -12.93
C GLU A 597 -16.60 7.74 -14.35
N ALA A 598 -16.22 6.72 -15.12
CA ALA A 598 -16.80 6.46 -16.44
C ALA A 598 -18.30 6.17 -16.37
N PHE A 599 -18.74 5.38 -15.38
CA PHE A 599 -20.17 5.08 -15.17
C PHE A 599 -20.97 6.35 -14.87
N LEU A 600 -20.48 7.22 -14.00
CA LEU A 600 -21.12 8.50 -13.70
C LEU A 600 -21.17 9.41 -14.93
N LYS A 601 -20.06 9.51 -15.69
CA LYS A 601 -19.95 10.30 -16.91
C LYS A 601 -21.01 9.92 -17.96
N VAL A 602 -21.11 8.63 -18.29
CA VAL A 602 -22.06 8.17 -19.32
C VAL A 602 -23.53 8.23 -18.88
N ASN A 603 -23.78 8.28 -17.58
CA ASN A 603 -25.11 8.46 -16.97
C ASN A 603 -25.37 9.89 -16.50
N GLN A 604 -24.61 10.86 -17.03
CA GLN A 604 -24.78 12.32 -16.81
C GLN A 604 -24.76 12.71 -15.32
N ASN A 605 -23.98 11.97 -14.53
CA ASN A 605 -23.86 12.17 -13.09
C ASN A 605 -25.21 12.29 -12.33
N SER A 606 -26.25 11.63 -12.84
CA SER A 606 -27.62 11.72 -12.31
C SER A 606 -27.69 11.18 -10.86
N PRO A 607 -28.64 11.65 -10.02
CA PRO A 607 -28.79 11.18 -8.64
C PRO A 607 -28.97 9.66 -8.57
N GLN A 608 -29.63 9.04 -9.53
CA GLN A 608 -29.79 7.59 -9.61
C GLN A 608 -28.46 6.89 -9.93
N ALA A 609 -27.64 7.45 -10.83
CA ALA A 609 -26.31 6.93 -11.13
C ALA A 609 -25.40 7.01 -9.89
N ARG A 610 -25.41 8.13 -9.17
CA ARG A 610 -24.65 8.30 -7.92
C ARG A 610 -25.05 7.28 -6.84
N LYS A 611 -26.36 7.05 -6.64
CA LYS A 611 -26.85 6.02 -5.71
C LYS A 611 -26.35 4.61 -6.11
N ARG A 612 -26.38 4.29 -7.40
CA ARG A 612 -25.87 3.00 -7.91
C ARG A 612 -24.35 2.90 -7.75
N ALA A 613 -23.60 3.97 -8.01
CA ALA A 613 -22.15 4.01 -7.83
C ALA A 613 -21.77 3.79 -6.37
N ALA A 614 -22.48 4.44 -5.42
CA ALA A 614 -22.28 4.22 -3.98
C ALA A 614 -22.54 2.76 -3.57
N ALA A 615 -23.60 2.14 -4.10
CA ALA A 615 -23.89 0.73 -3.84
C ALA A 615 -22.82 -0.21 -4.41
N MET A 616 -22.21 0.12 -5.56
CA MET A 616 -21.09 -0.65 -6.13
C MET A 616 -19.78 -0.47 -5.35
N LEU A 617 -19.59 0.66 -4.68
CA LEU A 617 -18.41 0.93 -3.85
C LEU A 617 -18.51 0.30 -2.44
N SER A 618 -19.72 0.08 -1.92
CA SER A 618 -19.94 -0.32 -0.53
C SER A 618 -19.25 -1.63 -0.11
N PRO A 619 -19.08 -2.66 -0.97
CA PRO A 619 -18.33 -3.86 -0.58
C PRO A 619 -16.84 -3.59 -0.30
N LEU A 620 -16.21 -2.63 -1.02
CA LEU A 620 -14.83 -2.22 -0.73
C LEU A 620 -14.74 -1.45 0.60
N ILE A 621 -15.75 -0.67 0.96
CA ILE A 621 -15.83 -0.02 2.27
C ILE A 621 -15.99 -1.07 3.39
N TYR A 622 -16.80 -2.10 3.15
CA TYR A 622 -16.90 -3.22 4.08
C TYR A 622 -15.57 -3.95 4.25
N HIS A 623 -14.87 -4.24 3.15
CA HIS A 623 -13.54 -4.85 3.17
C HIS A 623 -12.55 -4.00 3.97
N PHE A 624 -12.49 -2.70 3.70
CA PHE A 624 -11.65 -1.72 4.40
C PHE A 624 -11.81 -1.76 5.92
N ALA A 625 -13.04 -1.92 6.40
CA ALA A 625 -13.34 -1.89 7.83
C ALA A 625 -13.24 -3.26 8.52
N ASN A 626 -13.39 -4.38 7.78
CA ASN A 626 -13.67 -5.69 8.39
C ASN A 626 -12.80 -6.86 7.92
N GLN A 627 -11.99 -6.71 6.87
CA GLN A 627 -11.28 -7.84 6.26
C GLN A 627 -9.80 -7.52 6.01
N ALA A 628 -8.96 -8.55 5.97
CA ALA A 628 -7.53 -8.46 5.71
C ALA A 628 -6.84 -7.40 6.59
N CYS A 629 -6.09 -6.45 6.02
CA CYS A 629 -5.49 -5.35 6.77
C CYS A 629 -6.54 -4.28 7.08
N LEU A 630 -7.00 -4.25 8.33
CA LEU A 630 -8.04 -3.33 8.78
C LEU A 630 -7.62 -1.87 8.61
N GLY A 631 -8.50 -1.08 8.00
CA GLY A 631 -8.21 0.31 7.64
C GLY A 631 -7.32 0.43 6.40
N SER A 632 -7.25 -0.62 5.57
CA SER A 632 -6.61 -0.57 4.27
C SER A 632 -7.39 -1.39 3.22
N ILE A 633 -6.92 -1.43 1.98
CA ILE A 633 -7.56 -2.18 0.90
C ILE A 633 -6.50 -3.03 0.22
N SER A 634 -6.80 -4.31 0.07
CA SER A 634 -5.92 -5.27 -0.60
C SER A 634 -5.66 -4.90 -2.06
N GLU A 635 -4.52 -5.32 -2.56
CA GLU A 635 -4.07 -5.10 -3.93
C GLU A 635 -5.01 -5.77 -4.94
N ILE A 636 -5.30 -7.04 -4.72
CA ILE A 636 -6.11 -7.88 -5.60
C ILE A 636 -7.07 -8.78 -4.81
N PHE A 637 -8.03 -9.35 -5.53
CA PHE A 637 -8.90 -10.40 -5.03
C PHE A 637 -8.96 -11.54 -6.06
N ASP A 638 -9.32 -12.74 -5.60
CA ASP A 638 -9.61 -13.85 -6.52
C ASP A 638 -10.72 -13.43 -7.51
N GLY A 639 -10.56 -13.83 -8.77
CA GLY A 639 -11.54 -13.57 -9.83
C GLY A 639 -12.87 -14.30 -9.63
N ASP A 640 -12.85 -15.45 -8.94
CA ASP A 640 -14.01 -16.26 -8.64
C ASP A 640 -14.50 -16.08 -7.19
N PRO A 641 -15.81 -16.17 -6.96
CA PRO A 641 -16.35 -16.16 -5.59
C PRO A 641 -15.71 -17.23 -4.68
N PRO A 642 -15.55 -16.92 -3.39
CA PRO A 642 -16.02 -15.75 -2.66
C PRO A 642 -15.15 -14.50 -2.79
N HIS A 643 -14.20 -14.45 -3.74
CA HIS A 643 -13.28 -13.31 -3.96
C HIS A 643 -12.40 -13.05 -2.73
N TYR A 644 -11.58 -14.01 -2.34
CA TYR A 644 -10.64 -13.83 -1.23
C TYR A 644 -9.64 -12.71 -1.55
N PRO A 645 -9.34 -11.83 -0.55
CA PRO A 645 -8.29 -10.83 -0.70
C PRO A 645 -6.92 -11.50 -0.84
N ARG A 646 -6.11 -10.99 -1.75
CA ARG A 646 -4.81 -11.53 -2.14
C ARG A 646 -3.80 -10.39 -2.36
N GLY A 647 -2.58 -10.76 -2.72
CA GLY A 647 -1.51 -9.80 -3.00
C GLY A 647 -1.08 -9.02 -1.77
N CYS A 648 -0.75 -7.76 -1.97
CA CYS A 648 -0.36 -6.83 -0.91
C CYS A 648 -1.59 -6.46 -0.06
N PRO A 649 -1.55 -6.60 1.27
CA PRO A 649 -2.72 -6.37 2.11
C PRO A 649 -3.09 -4.88 2.27
N ALA A 650 -2.15 -3.97 2.00
CA ALA A 650 -2.35 -2.52 2.09
C ALA A 650 -1.77 -1.85 0.84
N GLN A 651 -2.61 -1.51 -0.14
CA GLN A 651 -2.21 -1.01 -1.44
C GLN A 651 -2.63 0.45 -1.65
N ALA A 652 -1.66 1.31 -1.96
CA ALA A 652 -1.84 2.76 -2.08
C ALA A 652 -2.91 3.14 -3.11
N TRP A 653 -2.81 2.65 -4.35
CA TRP A 653 -3.77 3.01 -5.40
C TRP A 653 -5.18 2.48 -5.13
N SER A 654 -5.33 1.35 -4.42
CA SER A 654 -6.63 0.82 -4.03
C SER A 654 -7.32 1.75 -3.02
N VAL A 655 -6.59 2.18 -1.98
CA VAL A 655 -7.09 3.16 -0.99
C VAL A 655 -7.36 4.50 -1.66
N ALA A 656 -6.44 4.98 -2.50
CA ALA A 656 -6.53 6.27 -3.19
C ALA A 656 -7.78 6.38 -4.06
N GLU A 657 -8.05 5.39 -4.91
CA GLU A 657 -9.17 5.42 -5.84
C GLU A 657 -10.51 5.24 -5.12
N VAL A 658 -10.55 4.43 -4.06
CA VAL A 658 -11.76 4.33 -3.22
C VAL A 658 -12.03 5.64 -2.49
N LEU A 659 -11.01 6.28 -1.88
CA LEU A 659 -11.16 7.57 -1.22
C LEU A 659 -11.61 8.66 -2.21
N ARG A 660 -10.97 8.75 -3.38
CA ARG A 660 -11.29 9.74 -4.41
C ARG A 660 -12.76 9.63 -4.85
N ILE A 661 -13.22 8.41 -5.10
CA ILE A 661 -14.62 8.18 -5.50
C ILE A 661 -15.59 8.38 -4.33
N TRP A 662 -15.21 7.98 -3.11
CA TRP A 662 -16.01 8.25 -1.92
C TRP A 662 -16.32 9.74 -1.80
N LEU A 663 -15.31 10.60 -1.90
CA LEU A 663 -15.48 12.04 -1.85
C LEU A 663 -16.27 12.59 -3.03
N LEU A 664 -16.03 12.09 -4.24
CA LEU A 664 -16.81 12.46 -5.43
C LEU A 664 -18.29 12.18 -5.22
N LEU A 665 -18.64 11.05 -4.59
CA LEU A 665 -20.03 10.67 -4.32
C LEU A 665 -20.66 11.47 -3.16
N GLN A 666 -19.88 12.07 -2.25
CA GLN A 666 -20.37 12.93 -1.18
C GLN A 666 -20.64 14.37 -1.64
N GLN A 667 -20.03 14.83 -2.72
CA GLN A 667 -20.30 16.16 -3.28
C GLN A 667 -21.75 16.21 -3.74
N THR A 668 -22.56 17.05 -3.12
CA THR A 668 -23.94 17.33 -3.60
C THR A 668 -23.86 17.96 -4.99
N SER A 669 -24.69 17.52 -5.92
CA SER A 669 -24.85 18.20 -7.21
C SER A 669 -25.24 19.64 -6.95
N GLN A 670 -24.30 20.58 -7.16
CA GLN A 670 -24.62 22.00 -7.21
C GLN A 670 -25.45 22.33 -8.42
#